data_6a1e641c955fc217d1bbaebb5cc6f850
#
_entry.id   6a1e641c955fc217d1bbaebb5cc6f850
#
_cell.length_a   1.000
_cell.length_b   1.000
_cell.length_c   1.000
_cell.angle_alpha   90.00
_cell.angle_beta   90.00
_cell.angle_gamma   90.00
#
_symmetry.space_group_name_H-M   'P 1'
#
loop_
_entity.id
_entity.type
_entity.pdbx_description
1 polymer ?
#
loop_
_entity_poly.entity_id
_entity_poly.type
_entity_poly.pdbx_seq_one_letter_code
_entity_poly.pdbx_strand_id
1 'polypeptide(L)'
;MPDVTFKVDGQTLTAPAGTLLLEACKSHGIEIPAFCYYPGLSLQAACRMCVVRIEKMPKLQTACTTPVAEGMVVVTDSPEIAQARKATLQLLLGNHPLDCPVCDAGGECELQDMTFKYGAAESFYAEPKNHREEQKWSPVVYFDRPRCILCYRCVRMCGEGMDIFALGVQNRGSSSVIAPNIPAQLSGVIENGVELAQLDCEQCGMCIDTCPVGALTSGTYRYKTRPWEMNHVATVCTHCGDGCKTTLGVRSVTDGSQILRGDNRDKSGMNGDFLCNKGRYAFDFANNIERLTSPLLRKNGKLVPVSWEEALTFAGTRLRDLREERGSNSIGVIGSNRTTNEENYLLQKFARAVLGTNNIDHHRTADFVTLATSLQGTTGTFASQRDVATSPAILIVGGDPTNQAPLTAWNIRTNVRLNKARLYIANHEEIKLRRQAKAFAPVAQFGYGAFVKSLAEDNDFSKSLHAEPKLIVLIGNELRGGELASLIKALPNASFALLADYANSRGASDMGLLPDVLPGYQSLQGSTIASEYGAADAPGLDLLAMFDAAAAGKLSALYVVGSNPIKRYGIDPAALKSTFLIVQDLFLTETAALADVVFPAANLYEKSGSVTNSYGDLQLVSKAADKAGTRSDFELIVRLADHMGHDIRTLVPFGKGLRADMGQTRGASSGEADRHAVWLTANNMEPRLSPFDPFAILDEIQRLVPGYDKLLRLQLLSGNDQHLVPASTGLVQITAARKDLVLPSADNLFTSGSLTRYSPMLQDVQRHQSTETAGHLASAD
;
A
#
# COMPACT_ATOMS: atom_id res chain seq x y z
N MET A 1 32.92 -7.20 6.08
CA MET A 1 33.70 -7.54 7.29
C MET A 1 33.98 -9.02 7.20
N PRO A 2 35.15 -9.51 7.67
CA PRO A 2 35.40 -10.97 7.64
C PRO A 2 34.40 -11.68 8.55
N ASP A 3 34.07 -12.92 8.20
CA ASP A 3 33.25 -13.77 9.05
C ASP A 3 34.06 -14.27 10.24
N VAL A 4 33.42 -14.40 11.38
CA VAL A 4 33.95 -14.97 12.60
C VAL A 4 33.21 -16.27 12.94
N THR A 5 33.96 -17.22 13.51
CA THR A 5 33.44 -18.50 13.94
C THR A 5 33.30 -18.52 15.47
N PHE A 6 32.13 -18.94 15.94
CA PHE A 6 31.81 -19.01 17.38
C PHE A 6 30.91 -20.21 17.66
N LYS A 7 30.74 -20.55 18.93
CA LYS A 7 29.89 -21.66 19.35
C LYS A 7 28.73 -21.18 20.21
N VAL A 8 27.54 -21.73 19.95
CA VAL A 8 26.34 -21.51 20.75
C VAL A 8 25.72 -22.86 21.10
N ASP A 9 25.59 -23.15 22.38
CA ASP A 9 25.07 -24.43 22.91
C ASP A 9 25.72 -25.65 22.25
N GLY A 10 27.02 -25.58 22.01
CA GLY A 10 27.82 -26.64 21.36
C GLY A 10 27.80 -26.63 19.83
N GLN A 11 26.93 -25.89 19.19
CA GLN A 11 26.87 -25.73 17.73
C GLN A 11 27.87 -24.68 17.25
N THR A 12 28.60 -24.97 16.18
CA THR A 12 29.51 -24.01 15.54
C THR A 12 28.74 -23.19 14.52
N LEU A 13 28.78 -21.86 14.68
CA LEU A 13 28.09 -20.89 13.85
C LEU A 13 29.10 -19.91 13.25
N THR A 14 28.73 -19.26 12.14
CA THR A 14 29.51 -18.20 11.49
C THR A 14 28.62 -16.99 11.23
N ALA A 15 29.18 -15.79 11.45
CA ALA A 15 28.52 -14.55 11.10
C ALA A 15 29.55 -13.44 10.83
N PRO A 16 29.21 -12.38 10.12
CA PRO A 16 30.08 -11.23 9.94
C PRO A 16 30.54 -10.61 11.27
N ALA A 17 31.81 -10.28 11.37
CA ALA A 17 32.36 -9.64 12.56
C ALA A 17 31.56 -8.38 12.93
N GLY A 18 31.26 -8.21 14.22
CA GLY A 18 30.44 -7.08 14.70
C GLY A 18 28.93 -7.29 14.65
N THR A 19 28.43 -8.39 14.08
CA THR A 19 27.03 -8.79 14.19
C THR A 19 26.67 -8.99 15.66
N LEU A 20 25.51 -8.51 16.09
CA LEU A 20 25.04 -8.75 17.47
C LEU A 20 24.76 -10.23 17.69
N LEU A 21 25.15 -10.76 18.83
CA LEU A 21 24.96 -12.18 19.16
C LEU A 21 23.49 -12.60 19.05
N LEU A 22 22.55 -11.74 19.46
CA LEU A 22 21.12 -12.00 19.34
C LEU A 22 20.71 -12.20 17.87
N GLU A 23 21.18 -11.36 16.96
CA GLU A 23 20.87 -11.45 15.52
C GLU A 23 21.57 -12.65 14.87
N ALA A 24 22.82 -12.89 15.23
CA ALA A 24 23.56 -14.05 14.75
C ALA A 24 22.91 -15.37 15.19
N CYS A 25 22.41 -15.46 16.41
CA CYS A 25 21.66 -16.63 16.89
C CYS A 25 20.34 -16.78 16.12
N LYS A 26 19.60 -15.68 15.95
CA LYS A 26 18.32 -15.70 15.25
C LYS A 26 18.46 -16.14 13.78
N SER A 27 19.50 -15.72 13.07
CA SER A 27 19.74 -16.14 11.67
C SER A 27 20.03 -17.65 11.53
N HIS A 28 20.41 -18.31 12.64
CA HIS A 28 20.64 -19.76 12.71
C HIS A 28 19.51 -20.51 13.44
N GLY A 29 18.35 -19.87 13.64
CA GLY A 29 17.18 -20.50 14.26
C GLY A 29 17.25 -20.65 15.79
N ILE A 30 18.23 -20.02 16.45
CA ILE A 30 18.36 -20.02 17.91
C ILE A 30 17.69 -18.78 18.47
N GLU A 31 16.61 -18.97 19.22
CA GLU A 31 15.82 -17.88 19.78
C GLU A 31 16.35 -17.47 21.16
N ILE A 32 16.72 -16.19 21.30
CA ILE A 32 17.05 -15.53 22.57
C ILE A 32 15.98 -14.49 22.89
N PRO A 33 15.26 -14.59 24.04
CA PRO A 33 14.16 -13.67 24.35
C PRO A 33 14.63 -12.24 24.60
N ALA A 34 13.90 -11.23 24.10
CA ALA A 34 14.21 -9.83 24.34
C ALA A 34 12.99 -8.94 24.16
N PHE A 35 12.63 -8.12 25.17
CA PHE A 35 11.52 -7.15 25.05
C PHE A 35 11.97 -5.78 24.54
N CYS A 36 13.15 -5.30 24.89
CA CYS A 36 13.57 -3.95 24.53
C CYS A 36 14.28 -3.89 23.16
N TYR A 37 14.82 -4.98 22.69
CA TYR A 37 15.47 -5.03 21.38
C TYR A 37 14.44 -4.99 20.24
N TYR A 38 14.76 -4.22 19.22
CA TYR A 38 14.02 -4.19 17.97
C TYR A 38 15.00 -3.94 16.81
N PRO A 39 14.94 -4.72 15.73
CA PRO A 39 15.86 -4.59 14.59
C PRO A 39 15.84 -3.17 14.01
N GLY A 40 17.03 -2.63 13.73
CA GLY A 40 17.16 -1.31 13.12
C GLY A 40 16.95 -0.10 14.07
N LEU A 41 16.61 -0.30 15.34
CA LEU A 41 16.58 0.76 16.36
C LEU A 41 17.85 0.73 17.22
N SER A 42 18.15 1.83 17.90
CA SER A 42 19.26 1.91 18.84
C SER A 42 19.15 0.87 19.97
N LEU A 43 20.30 0.46 20.52
CA LEU A 43 20.33 -0.57 21.56
C LEU A 43 19.96 0.02 22.92
N GLN A 44 18.97 -0.57 23.60
CA GLN A 44 18.48 -0.09 24.89
C GLN A 44 19.03 -0.86 26.09
N ALA A 45 19.21 -2.17 25.96
CA ALA A 45 19.69 -3.09 27.00
C ALA A 45 18.93 -3.04 28.34
N ALA A 46 17.67 -2.58 28.35
CA ALA A 46 16.91 -2.30 29.59
C ALA A 46 16.21 -3.54 30.16
N CYS A 47 15.66 -4.43 29.33
CA CYS A 47 14.77 -5.50 29.78
C CYS A 47 15.47 -6.71 30.42
N ARG A 48 16.74 -6.92 30.17
CA ARG A 48 17.57 -8.02 30.70
C ARG A 48 17.09 -9.45 30.40
N MET A 49 16.12 -9.65 29.51
CA MET A 49 15.66 -10.99 29.13
C MET A 49 16.66 -11.75 28.26
N CYS A 50 17.48 -11.04 27.47
CA CYS A 50 18.43 -11.64 26.52
C CYS A 50 19.76 -12.06 27.15
N VAL A 51 19.80 -12.29 28.45
CA VAL A 51 21.02 -12.73 29.13
C VAL A 51 21.46 -14.12 28.70
N VAL A 52 22.76 -14.26 28.48
CA VAL A 52 23.48 -15.50 28.11
C VAL A 52 24.77 -15.61 28.89
N ARG A 53 25.29 -16.83 29.00
CA ARG A 53 26.63 -17.07 29.55
C ARG A 53 27.64 -17.11 28.41
N ILE A 54 28.68 -16.29 28.49
CA ILE A 54 29.84 -16.35 27.60
C ILE A 54 31.02 -16.86 28.41
N GLU A 55 31.75 -17.87 27.93
CA GLU A 55 32.91 -18.42 28.59
C GLU A 55 33.95 -17.33 28.89
N LYS A 56 34.64 -17.46 29.98
CA LYS A 56 35.66 -16.51 30.52
C LYS A 56 35.10 -15.13 30.92
N MET A 57 33.78 -14.89 30.80
CA MET A 57 33.17 -13.69 31.35
C MET A 57 32.56 -13.95 32.74
N PRO A 58 32.85 -13.12 33.74
CA PRO A 58 32.44 -13.39 35.13
C PRO A 58 30.95 -13.23 35.39
N LYS A 59 30.23 -12.48 34.51
CA LYS A 59 28.79 -12.18 34.62
C LYS A 59 28.04 -12.57 33.38
N LEU A 60 26.75 -12.81 33.48
CA LEU A 60 25.86 -12.95 32.34
C LEU A 60 25.91 -11.68 31.45
N GLN A 61 25.94 -11.87 30.14
CA GLN A 61 25.99 -10.79 29.15
C GLN A 61 24.66 -10.65 28.45
N THR A 62 24.34 -9.46 27.92
CA THR A 62 23.15 -9.22 27.11
C THR A 62 23.44 -9.48 25.64
N ALA A 63 22.83 -10.51 25.06
CA ALA A 63 23.06 -10.89 23.67
C ALA A 63 22.69 -9.78 22.68
N CYS A 64 21.73 -8.91 23.03
CA CYS A 64 21.30 -7.80 22.17
C CYS A 64 22.31 -6.65 22.05
N THR A 65 23.38 -6.64 22.87
CA THR A 65 24.41 -5.58 22.85
C THR A 65 25.83 -6.14 22.69
N THR A 66 25.99 -7.46 22.68
CA THR A 66 27.30 -8.11 22.58
C THR A 66 27.54 -8.51 21.11
N PRO A 67 28.57 -7.96 20.45
CA PRO A 67 28.95 -8.42 19.12
C PRO A 67 29.61 -9.80 19.18
N VAL A 68 29.43 -10.61 18.12
CA VAL A 68 30.13 -11.88 17.98
C VAL A 68 31.62 -11.67 17.75
N ALA A 69 32.44 -12.58 18.28
CA ALA A 69 33.89 -12.57 18.16
C ALA A 69 34.42 -13.99 17.85
N GLU A 70 35.60 -14.06 17.26
CA GLU A 70 36.25 -15.31 16.92
C GLU A 70 36.51 -16.17 18.17
N GLY A 71 36.14 -17.44 18.10
CA GLY A 71 36.31 -18.39 19.20
C GLY A 71 35.41 -18.19 20.41
N MET A 72 34.40 -17.27 20.34
CA MET A 72 33.42 -17.08 21.41
C MET A 72 32.65 -18.36 21.69
N VAL A 73 32.44 -18.71 22.94
CA VAL A 73 31.59 -19.84 23.34
C VAL A 73 30.45 -19.32 24.22
N VAL A 74 29.25 -19.61 23.81
CA VAL A 74 28.00 -19.07 24.38
C VAL A 74 27.11 -20.21 24.82
N VAL A 75 26.50 -20.06 26.00
CA VAL A 75 25.42 -20.92 26.49
C VAL A 75 24.16 -20.05 26.61
N THR A 76 23.07 -20.45 25.97
CA THR A 76 21.80 -19.71 25.96
C THR A 76 20.78 -20.23 26.95
N ASP A 77 20.97 -21.46 27.45
CA ASP A 77 20.12 -22.10 28.46
C ASP A 77 20.95 -22.79 29.53
N SER A 78 20.70 -22.42 30.78
CA SER A 78 21.29 -23.02 31.99
C SER A 78 20.43 -22.66 33.20
N PRO A 79 20.55 -23.38 34.33
CA PRO A 79 19.84 -23.02 35.58
C PRO A 79 20.04 -21.57 36.02
N GLU A 80 21.24 -21.02 35.87
CA GLU A 80 21.57 -19.64 36.17
C GLU A 80 20.83 -18.67 35.26
N ILE A 81 20.80 -18.92 33.94
CA ILE A 81 20.12 -18.10 32.98
C ILE A 81 18.59 -18.17 33.18
N ALA A 82 18.06 -19.37 33.41
CA ALA A 82 16.64 -19.57 33.69
C ALA A 82 16.20 -18.81 34.97
N GLN A 83 17.00 -18.85 36.02
CA GLN A 83 16.75 -18.07 37.26
C GLN A 83 16.78 -16.57 37.01
N ALA A 84 17.74 -16.07 36.23
CA ALA A 84 17.84 -14.65 35.89
C ALA A 84 16.64 -14.17 35.07
N ARG A 85 16.19 -14.94 34.09
CA ARG A 85 14.99 -14.64 33.29
C ARG A 85 13.74 -14.67 34.14
N LYS A 86 13.58 -15.69 35.00
CA LYS A 86 12.46 -15.79 35.96
C LYS A 86 12.39 -14.58 36.89
N ALA A 87 13.51 -14.15 37.49
CA ALA A 87 13.57 -12.98 38.33
C ALA A 87 13.21 -11.69 37.59
N THR A 88 13.67 -11.56 36.32
CA THR A 88 13.32 -10.43 35.46
C THR A 88 11.81 -10.38 35.19
N LEU A 89 11.18 -11.52 34.88
CA LEU A 89 9.75 -11.59 34.65
C LEU A 89 8.95 -11.24 35.92
N GLN A 90 9.38 -11.72 37.10
CA GLN A 90 8.75 -11.37 38.37
C GLN A 90 8.75 -9.85 38.59
N LEU A 91 9.88 -9.16 38.33
CA LEU A 91 9.95 -7.71 38.40
C LEU A 91 9.03 -6.99 37.41
N LEU A 92 8.97 -7.47 36.15
CA LEU A 92 8.08 -6.90 35.12
C LEU A 92 6.61 -7.09 35.48
N LEU A 93 6.25 -8.24 36.10
CA LEU A 93 4.89 -8.56 36.50
C LEU A 93 4.49 -7.91 37.85
N GLY A 94 5.41 -7.33 38.59
CA GLY A 94 5.16 -6.70 39.88
C GLY A 94 3.97 -5.73 39.86
N ASN A 95 3.97 -4.79 38.91
CA ASN A 95 2.85 -3.83 38.70
C ASN A 95 1.93 -4.18 37.54
N HIS A 96 2.31 -5.13 36.68
CA HIS A 96 1.52 -5.50 35.53
C HIS A 96 0.18 -6.16 35.94
N PRO A 97 -1.00 -5.72 35.39
CA PRO A 97 -2.26 -6.38 35.66
C PRO A 97 -2.24 -7.83 35.17
N LEU A 98 -2.71 -8.76 36.02
CA LEU A 98 -2.78 -10.19 35.66
C LEU A 98 -4.17 -10.54 35.13
N ASP A 99 -4.64 -9.76 34.17
CA ASP A 99 -5.99 -9.78 33.59
C ASP A 99 -5.98 -9.99 32.08
N CYS A 100 -5.09 -10.85 31.58
CA CYS A 100 -4.94 -11.18 30.14
C CYS A 100 -6.28 -11.45 29.41
N PRO A 101 -7.30 -12.08 30.01
CA PRO A 101 -8.59 -12.28 29.34
C PRO A 101 -9.30 -11.00 28.91
N VAL A 102 -9.06 -9.86 29.54
CA VAL A 102 -9.67 -8.57 29.15
C VAL A 102 -8.68 -7.64 28.43
N CYS A 103 -7.44 -8.06 28.23
CA CYS A 103 -6.42 -7.31 27.50
C CYS A 103 -6.51 -7.59 26.00
N ASP A 104 -6.48 -6.53 25.15
CA ASP A 104 -6.52 -6.69 23.69
C ASP A 104 -5.32 -7.43 23.11
N ALA A 105 -4.15 -7.43 23.79
CA ALA A 105 -2.99 -8.22 23.39
C ALA A 105 -3.04 -9.68 23.89
N GLY A 106 -4.09 -10.10 24.57
CA GLY A 106 -4.25 -11.49 25.05
C GLY A 106 -4.20 -12.48 23.89
N GLY A 107 -3.26 -13.46 23.95
CA GLY A 107 -3.01 -14.43 22.90
C GLY A 107 -1.96 -14.02 21.84
N GLU A 108 -1.41 -12.79 21.91
CA GLU A 108 -0.33 -12.29 21.04
C GLU A 108 0.64 -11.38 21.79
N CYS A 109 0.82 -11.60 23.08
CA CYS A 109 1.61 -10.78 23.98
C CYS A 109 2.96 -11.44 24.27
N GLU A 110 4.08 -10.79 23.89
CA GLU A 110 5.44 -11.31 24.15
C GLU A 110 5.67 -11.57 25.65
N LEU A 111 5.13 -10.73 26.57
CA LEU A 111 5.24 -10.92 28.00
C LEU A 111 4.48 -12.17 28.48
N GLN A 112 3.29 -12.41 27.93
CA GLN A 112 2.50 -13.60 28.23
C GLN A 112 3.26 -14.87 27.83
N ASP A 113 3.76 -14.92 26.60
CA ASP A 113 4.52 -16.08 26.08
C ASP A 113 5.78 -16.35 26.89
N MET A 114 6.55 -15.30 27.21
CA MET A 114 7.75 -15.42 28.02
C MET A 114 7.44 -15.83 29.46
N THR A 115 6.30 -15.40 30.00
CA THR A 115 5.84 -15.83 31.34
C THR A 115 5.50 -17.32 31.35
N PHE A 116 4.86 -17.84 30.33
CA PHE A 116 4.62 -19.28 30.18
C PHE A 116 5.93 -20.06 30.06
N LYS A 117 6.90 -19.55 29.29
CA LYS A 117 8.16 -20.26 29.01
C LYS A 117 9.16 -20.23 30.15
N TYR A 118 9.28 -19.10 30.87
CA TYR A 118 10.35 -18.87 31.85
C TYR A 118 9.86 -18.40 33.23
N GLY A 119 8.57 -18.09 33.36
CA GLY A 119 8.01 -17.47 34.56
C GLY A 119 7.71 -18.45 35.69
N ALA A 120 6.90 -17.99 36.63
CA ALA A 120 6.38 -18.78 37.76
C ALA A 120 4.85 -18.82 37.71
N ALA A 121 4.26 -19.87 38.28
CA ALA A 121 2.81 -20.01 38.40
C ALA A 121 2.20 -19.02 39.39
N GLU A 122 2.99 -18.49 40.34
CA GLU A 122 2.53 -17.61 41.39
C GLU A 122 3.29 -16.28 41.35
N SER A 123 2.63 -15.20 41.81
CA SER A 123 3.26 -13.90 41.99
C SER A 123 4.20 -13.94 43.21
N PHE A 124 5.41 -13.42 43.05
CA PHE A 124 6.33 -13.23 44.19
C PHE A 124 5.96 -12.04 45.07
N TYR A 125 5.22 -11.07 44.51
CA TYR A 125 4.84 -9.83 45.18
C TYR A 125 3.38 -9.90 45.66
N ALA A 126 3.20 -9.53 46.94
CA ALA A 126 1.88 -9.49 47.57
C ALA A 126 1.32 -8.05 47.69
N GLU A 127 2.16 -7.04 47.38
CA GLU A 127 1.79 -5.64 47.45
C GLU A 127 0.70 -5.27 46.43
N PRO A 128 -0.17 -4.29 46.74
CA PRO A 128 -1.14 -3.79 45.79
C PRO A 128 -0.44 -3.23 44.52
N LYS A 129 -0.95 -3.60 43.37
CA LYS A 129 -0.45 -3.07 42.09
C LYS A 129 -0.85 -1.61 41.90
N ASN A 130 0.05 -0.80 41.36
CA ASN A 130 -0.26 0.59 41.00
C ASN A 130 -1.30 0.63 39.88
N HIS A 131 -2.48 1.06 40.22
CA HIS A 131 -3.52 1.33 39.23
C HIS A 131 -3.38 2.75 38.70
N ARG A 132 -3.54 2.92 37.40
CA ARG A 132 -3.64 4.21 36.71
C ARG A 132 -4.70 4.07 35.62
N GLU A 133 -5.40 5.16 35.38
CA GLU A 133 -6.39 5.18 34.32
C GLU A 133 -5.74 5.11 32.94
N GLU A 134 -6.45 4.52 32.01
CA GLU A 134 -6.06 4.46 30.61
C GLU A 134 -6.22 5.83 29.96
N GLN A 135 -5.32 6.15 29.05
CA GLN A 135 -5.32 7.40 28.31
C GLN A 135 -5.63 7.17 26.84
N LYS A 136 -6.52 7.97 26.28
CA LYS A 136 -6.74 8.07 24.84
C LYS A 136 -5.89 9.19 24.29
N TRP A 137 -4.83 8.86 23.54
CA TRP A 137 -3.95 9.86 22.95
C TRP A 137 -4.43 10.35 21.58
N SER A 138 -5.21 9.51 20.89
CA SER A 138 -5.80 9.85 19.59
C SER A 138 -6.95 8.89 19.27
N PRO A 139 -7.70 9.07 18.18
CA PRO A 139 -8.71 8.11 17.75
C PRO A 139 -8.19 6.68 17.61
N VAL A 140 -6.91 6.52 17.26
CA VAL A 140 -6.31 5.20 17.00
C VAL A 140 -5.33 4.72 18.06
N VAL A 141 -4.84 5.58 18.97
CA VAL A 141 -3.81 5.23 19.96
C VAL A 141 -4.35 5.36 21.38
N TYR A 142 -4.39 4.25 22.10
CA TYR A 142 -4.73 4.19 23.52
C TYR A 142 -3.54 3.68 24.32
N PHE A 143 -3.32 4.21 25.50
CA PHE A 143 -2.22 3.86 26.38
C PHE A 143 -2.71 3.44 27.77
N ASP A 144 -2.42 2.18 28.13
CA ASP A 144 -2.65 1.62 29.47
C ASP A 144 -1.30 1.56 30.22
N ARG A 145 -1.09 2.53 31.10
CA ARG A 145 0.18 2.70 31.82
C ARG A 145 0.56 1.49 32.68
N PRO A 146 -0.33 0.86 33.48
CA PRO A 146 0.01 -0.32 34.27
C PRO A 146 0.55 -1.51 33.48
N ARG A 147 0.18 -1.63 32.19
CA ARG A 147 0.67 -2.70 31.30
C ARG A 147 2.04 -2.40 30.70
N CYS A 148 2.52 -1.16 30.83
CA CYS A 148 3.78 -0.75 30.23
C CYS A 148 4.98 -1.31 31.01
N ILE A 149 5.86 -2.05 30.33
CA ILE A 149 7.10 -2.62 30.89
C ILE A 149 8.33 -1.75 30.66
N LEU A 150 8.15 -0.50 30.21
CA LEU A 150 9.22 0.49 29.97
C LEU A 150 10.35 -0.05 29.06
N CYS A 151 10.00 -0.77 27.99
CA CYS A 151 10.97 -1.29 27.04
C CYS A 151 11.48 -0.24 26.03
N TYR A 152 10.80 0.90 25.94
CA TYR A 152 11.11 2.06 25.06
C TYR A 152 11.10 1.78 23.56
N ARG A 153 10.55 0.64 23.10
CA ARG A 153 10.41 0.38 21.65
C ARG A 153 9.59 1.47 20.96
N CYS A 154 8.44 1.86 21.55
CA CYS A 154 7.53 2.86 20.97
C CYS A 154 8.19 4.25 20.83
N VAL A 155 8.95 4.71 21.84
CA VAL A 155 9.66 6.00 21.82
C VAL A 155 10.73 6.00 20.72
N ARG A 156 11.56 4.95 20.67
CA ARG A 156 12.59 4.82 19.64
C ARG A 156 12.01 4.65 18.24
N MET A 157 10.94 3.87 18.10
CA MET A 157 10.25 3.74 16.82
C MET A 157 9.70 5.09 16.35
N CYS A 158 9.04 5.85 17.24
CA CYS A 158 8.50 7.17 16.92
C CYS A 158 9.60 8.19 16.59
N GLY A 159 10.70 8.19 17.36
CA GLY A 159 11.82 9.12 17.15
C GLY A 159 12.76 8.69 16.04
N GLU A 160 13.36 7.50 16.16
CA GLU A 160 14.43 7.04 15.26
C GLU A 160 13.88 6.45 13.95
N GLY A 161 12.80 5.66 14.04
CA GLY A 161 12.21 5.01 12.89
C GLY A 161 11.39 5.98 12.03
N MET A 162 10.48 6.70 12.68
CA MET A 162 9.52 7.57 11.99
C MET A 162 9.97 9.02 11.87
N ASP A 163 10.98 9.46 12.63
CA ASP A 163 11.43 10.86 12.72
C ASP A 163 10.29 11.85 13.08
N ILE A 164 9.35 11.40 13.94
CA ILE A 164 8.19 12.19 14.36
C ILE A 164 8.41 12.78 15.75
N PHE A 165 8.99 11.98 16.69
CA PHE A 165 9.23 12.36 18.08
C PHE A 165 7.98 12.73 18.87
N ALA A 166 6.82 12.20 18.52
CA ALA A 166 5.58 12.45 19.24
C ALA A 166 5.55 11.83 20.64
N LEU A 167 6.37 10.79 20.89
CA LEU A 167 6.47 10.09 22.17
C LEU A 167 7.82 10.28 22.83
N GLY A 168 7.81 10.42 24.15
CA GLY A 168 9.00 10.53 24.97
C GLY A 168 8.85 9.82 26.31
N VAL A 169 9.88 10.00 27.16
CA VAL A 169 9.89 9.50 28.56
C VAL A 169 9.80 10.70 29.48
N GLN A 170 8.75 10.74 30.29
CA GLN A 170 8.60 11.72 31.35
C GLN A 170 9.03 11.14 32.69
N ASN A 171 9.51 12.01 33.58
CA ASN A 171 10.03 11.67 34.91
C ASN A 171 11.23 10.70 34.88
N ARG A 172 11.62 10.22 36.04
CA ARG A 172 12.73 9.27 36.20
C ARG A 172 12.51 8.31 37.36
N GLY A 173 13.30 7.24 37.40
CA GLY A 173 13.22 6.21 38.45
C GLY A 173 11.87 5.49 38.39
N SER A 174 11.29 5.21 39.55
CA SER A 174 9.99 4.54 39.69
C SER A 174 8.82 5.33 39.12
N SER A 175 8.98 6.63 38.88
CA SER A 175 7.97 7.52 38.31
C SER A 175 8.04 7.62 36.81
N SER A 176 8.99 6.97 36.15
CA SER A 176 9.15 7.01 34.69
C SER A 176 7.87 6.56 33.98
N VAL A 177 7.50 7.27 32.92
CA VAL A 177 6.31 6.96 32.11
C VAL A 177 6.54 7.35 30.66
N ILE A 178 5.97 6.57 29.76
CA ILE A 178 5.85 6.96 28.36
C ILE A 178 4.70 7.96 28.23
N ALA A 179 4.95 9.06 27.54
CA ALA A 179 3.96 10.12 27.35
C ALA A 179 4.18 10.86 26.02
N PRO A 180 3.22 11.64 25.56
CA PRO A 180 3.42 12.60 24.48
C PRO A 180 4.55 13.60 24.81
N ASN A 181 5.36 13.95 23.81
CA ASN A 181 6.51 14.87 24.00
C ASN A 181 6.11 16.33 24.20
N ILE A 182 5.03 16.75 23.59
CA ILE A 182 4.45 18.05 23.89
C ILE A 182 3.75 17.88 25.24
N PRO A 183 4.01 18.73 26.27
CA PRO A 183 3.20 18.70 27.47
C PRO A 183 1.77 18.83 26.97
N ALA A 184 1.00 17.75 27.10
CA ALA A 184 -0.40 17.83 26.82
C ALA A 184 -0.91 19.00 27.67
N GLN A 185 -1.24 20.10 27.06
CA GLN A 185 -2.30 20.91 27.60
C GLN A 185 -3.44 19.92 27.61
N LEU A 186 -3.68 19.37 28.77
CA LEU A 186 -4.80 18.48 29.02
C LEU A 186 -5.97 19.25 28.42
N SER A 187 -6.57 18.71 27.40
CA SER A 187 -7.53 19.48 26.60
C SER A 187 -8.77 19.89 27.41
N GLY A 188 -8.87 19.43 28.67
CA GLY A 188 -10.06 19.55 29.48
C GLY A 188 -11.27 18.86 28.87
N VAL A 189 -11.11 18.22 27.72
CA VAL A 189 -12.17 17.47 27.03
C VAL A 189 -12.15 16.04 27.56
N ILE A 190 -13.19 15.72 28.28
CA ILE A 190 -13.45 14.35 28.76
C ILE A 190 -14.45 13.71 27.81
N GLU A 191 -14.02 12.68 27.07
CA GLU A 191 -14.89 11.87 26.22
C GLU A 191 -15.03 10.47 26.85
N ASN A 192 -16.24 10.09 27.23
CA ASN A 192 -16.54 8.82 27.90
C ASN A 192 -15.70 8.55 29.17
N GLY A 193 -15.41 9.59 29.94
CA GLY A 193 -14.62 9.48 31.17
C GLY A 193 -13.10 9.41 30.98
N VAL A 194 -12.61 9.53 29.75
CA VAL A 194 -11.18 9.51 29.40
C VAL A 194 -10.75 10.90 28.96
N GLU A 195 -9.70 11.44 29.61
CA GLU A 195 -9.14 12.73 29.23
C GLU A 195 -8.34 12.61 27.93
N LEU A 196 -8.65 13.48 26.97
CA LEU A 196 -7.97 13.53 25.67
C LEU A 196 -6.62 14.29 25.80
N ALA A 197 -5.53 13.60 25.54
CA ALA A 197 -4.23 14.20 25.39
C ALA A 197 -3.96 14.51 23.91
N GLN A 198 -3.41 15.69 23.61
CA GLN A 198 -2.99 16.00 22.25
C GLN A 198 -1.69 15.27 21.89
N LEU A 199 -1.66 14.62 20.75
CA LEU A 199 -0.51 13.90 20.23
C LEU A 199 -0.20 14.37 18.81
N ASP A 200 0.85 15.19 18.65
CA ASP A 200 1.32 15.56 17.29
C ASP A 200 2.00 14.37 16.63
N CYS A 201 1.22 13.55 15.91
CA CYS A 201 1.72 12.35 15.28
C CYS A 201 1.04 12.06 13.92
N GLU A 202 1.69 11.21 13.11
CA GLU A 202 1.18 10.75 11.81
C GLU A 202 0.11 9.64 11.92
N GLN A 203 -0.29 9.27 13.13
CA GLN A 203 -1.30 8.23 13.40
C GLN A 203 -0.97 6.87 12.77
N CYS A 204 0.30 6.56 12.54
CA CYS A 204 0.75 5.37 11.81
C CYS A 204 0.53 4.05 12.59
N GLY A 205 0.42 4.10 13.92
CA GLY A 205 0.27 2.91 14.77
C GLY A 205 1.52 2.06 14.96
N MET A 206 2.70 2.49 14.46
CA MET A 206 3.95 1.74 14.64
C MET A 206 4.33 1.56 16.12
N CYS A 207 3.97 2.50 16.98
CA CYS A 207 4.14 2.36 18.43
C CYS A 207 3.28 1.23 19.03
N ILE A 208 2.12 0.94 18.43
CA ILE A 208 1.24 -0.17 18.83
C ILE A 208 1.86 -1.50 18.40
N ASP A 209 2.24 -1.63 17.13
CA ASP A 209 2.79 -2.87 16.57
C ASP A 209 4.11 -3.28 17.22
N THR A 210 4.95 -2.31 17.59
CA THR A 210 6.23 -2.60 18.23
C THR A 210 6.12 -2.82 19.74
N CYS A 211 4.95 -2.55 20.33
CA CYS A 211 4.73 -2.75 21.76
C CYS A 211 4.65 -4.25 22.07
N PRO A 212 5.53 -4.80 22.95
CA PRO A 212 5.55 -6.22 23.26
C PRO A 212 4.42 -6.66 24.20
N VAL A 213 3.59 -5.71 24.65
CA VAL A 213 2.52 -5.92 25.65
C VAL A 213 1.27 -5.11 25.27
N GLY A 214 0.18 -5.31 25.97
CA GLY A 214 -1.09 -4.58 25.76
C GLY A 214 -1.10 -3.14 26.31
N ALA A 215 0.04 -2.49 26.47
CA ALA A 215 0.12 -1.11 26.97
C ALA A 215 -0.30 -0.09 25.90
N LEU A 216 0.06 -0.31 24.63
CA LEU A 216 -0.41 0.48 23.50
C LEU A 216 -1.35 -0.37 22.67
N THR A 217 -2.58 0.10 22.47
CA THR A 217 -3.64 -0.63 21.79
C THR A 217 -4.34 0.25 20.74
N SER A 218 -4.94 -0.40 19.75
CA SER A 218 -5.62 0.28 18.66
C SER A 218 -7.06 0.63 19.00
N GLY A 219 -7.44 1.90 18.89
CA GLY A 219 -8.82 2.34 19.09
C GLY A 219 -9.81 1.72 18.10
N THR A 220 -9.35 1.31 16.93
CA THR A 220 -10.19 0.68 15.90
C THR A 220 -10.47 -0.80 16.18
N TYR A 221 -9.57 -1.47 16.91
CA TYR A 221 -9.62 -2.91 17.21
C TYR A 221 -10.16 -3.24 18.59
N ARG A 222 -10.01 -2.34 19.57
CA ARG A 222 -10.31 -2.55 20.99
C ARG A 222 -11.61 -3.28 21.25
N TYR A 223 -11.52 -4.38 22.01
CA TYR A 223 -12.63 -5.20 22.51
C TYR A 223 -13.59 -5.74 21.44
N LYS A 224 -13.20 -5.74 20.15
CA LYS A 224 -14.07 -6.21 19.06
C LYS A 224 -13.93 -7.69 18.78
N THR A 225 -12.75 -8.26 18.95
CA THR A 225 -12.46 -9.66 18.61
C THR A 225 -11.14 -10.11 19.24
N ARG A 226 -10.84 -11.40 19.12
CA ARG A 226 -9.57 -12.00 19.53
C ARG A 226 -8.77 -12.46 18.32
N PRO A 227 -7.43 -12.57 18.43
CA PRO A 227 -6.59 -12.98 17.31
C PRO A 227 -7.02 -14.32 16.68
N TRP A 228 -7.42 -15.27 17.49
CA TRP A 228 -7.87 -16.62 17.04
C TRP A 228 -9.28 -16.67 16.44
N GLU A 229 -10.04 -15.61 16.51
CA GLU A 229 -11.39 -15.51 15.91
C GLU A 229 -11.34 -14.96 14.47
N MET A 230 -10.17 -14.59 13.99
CA MET A 230 -9.98 -14.00 12.69
C MET A 230 -9.19 -14.92 11.75
N ASN A 231 -9.60 -14.93 10.50
CA ASN A 231 -8.74 -15.39 9.40
C ASN A 231 -7.80 -14.26 8.99
N HIS A 232 -6.53 -14.58 8.80
CA HIS A 232 -5.51 -13.60 8.40
C HIS A 232 -5.15 -13.81 6.94
N VAL A 233 -5.40 -12.81 6.10
CA VAL A 233 -5.17 -12.88 4.66
C VAL A 233 -4.20 -11.78 4.23
N ALA A 234 -3.04 -12.20 3.70
CA ALA A 234 -2.06 -11.28 3.13
C ALA A 234 -2.54 -10.77 1.77
N THR A 235 -2.51 -9.45 1.57
CA THR A 235 -2.92 -8.78 0.34
C THR A 235 -2.13 -7.47 0.16
N VAL A 236 -2.56 -6.59 -0.72
CA VAL A 236 -1.93 -5.30 -1.00
C VAL A 236 -2.83 -4.15 -0.56
N CYS A 237 -2.24 -3.12 0.05
CA CYS A 237 -2.94 -1.90 0.42
C CYS A 237 -3.42 -1.12 -0.81
N THR A 238 -4.66 -0.63 -0.80
CA THR A 238 -5.30 0.05 -1.94
C THR A 238 -5.01 1.56 -2.04
N HIS A 239 -4.31 2.17 -1.07
CA HIS A 239 -4.38 3.62 -0.86
C HIS A 239 -3.37 4.46 -1.63
N CYS A 240 -2.14 4.01 -1.84
CA CYS A 240 -1.13 4.75 -2.60
C CYS A 240 -0.26 3.82 -3.45
N GLY A 241 0.56 4.41 -4.32
CA GLY A 241 1.41 3.68 -5.25
C GLY A 241 2.63 2.97 -4.65
N ASP A 242 2.84 3.03 -3.34
CA ASP A 242 3.92 2.29 -2.67
C ASP A 242 3.77 0.77 -2.71
N GLY A 243 2.52 0.25 -2.80
CA GLY A 243 2.27 -1.18 -2.86
C GLY A 243 2.62 -1.93 -1.57
N CYS A 244 2.34 -1.34 -0.39
CA CYS A 244 2.55 -2.02 0.89
C CYS A 244 1.79 -3.33 0.97
N LYS A 245 2.45 -4.40 1.42
CA LYS A 245 1.77 -5.62 1.84
C LYS A 245 1.03 -5.36 3.16
N THR A 246 -0.16 -5.90 3.27
CA THR A 246 -0.96 -5.84 4.48
C THR A 246 -1.63 -7.19 4.73
N THR A 247 -1.71 -7.59 5.99
CA THR A 247 -2.45 -8.77 6.42
C THR A 247 -3.73 -8.29 7.07
N LEU A 248 -4.86 -8.66 6.48
CA LEU A 248 -6.17 -8.29 7.00
C LEU A 248 -6.71 -9.38 7.90
N GLY A 249 -7.06 -9.03 9.13
CA GLY A 249 -7.78 -9.87 10.06
C GLY A 249 -9.29 -9.79 9.79
N VAL A 250 -9.88 -10.89 9.35
CA VAL A 250 -11.25 -10.95 8.84
C VAL A 250 -12.07 -11.97 9.61
N ARG A 251 -13.30 -11.60 9.95
CA ARG A 251 -14.28 -12.50 10.58
C ARG A 251 -15.49 -12.64 9.66
N SER A 252 -16.00 -13.88 9.51
CA SER A 252 -17.23 -14.14 8.77
C SER A 252 -18.45 -13.57 9.52
N VAL A 253 -19.37 -12.96 8.78
CA VAL A 253 -20.63 -12.41 9.25
C VAL A 253 -21.75 -12.83 8.30
N THR A 254 -23.01 -12.60 8.67
CA THR A 254 -24.19 -13.04 7.88
C THR A 254 -24.16 -12.55 6.43
N ASP A 255 -23.71 -11.30 6.20
CA ASP A 255 -23.70 -10.66 4.87
C ASP A 255 -22.34 -10.71 4.18
N GLY A 256 -21.49 -11.68 4.55
CA GLY A 256 -20.16 -11.85 3.98
C GLY A 256 -19.05 -11.85 5.02
N SER A 257 -18.20 -10.83 5.03
CA SER A 257 -17.04 -10.73 5.92
C SER A 257 -16.88 -9.32 6.47
N GLN A 258 -16.35 -9.22 7.68
CA GLN A 258 -15.97 -7.96 8.31
C GLN A 258 -14.45 -7.92 8.51
N ILE A 259 -13.80 -6.88 8.00
CA ILE A 259 -12.39 -6.62 8.24
C ILE A 259 -12.28 -5.87 9.58
N LEU A 260 -11.49 -6.40 10.51
CA LEU A 260 -11.38 -5.89 11.88
C LEU A 260 -9.98 -5.34 12.20
N ARG A 261 -8.95 -5.79 11.47
CA ARG A 261 -7.56 -5.40 11.71
C ARG A 261 -6.78 -5.36 10.42
N GLY A 262 -5.83 -4.41 10.32
CA GLY A 262 -4.79 -4.36 9.28
C GLY A 262 -3.42 -4.31 9.95
N ASP A 263 -2.57 -5.27 9.64
CA ASP A 263 -1.16 -5.32 10.04
C ASP A 263 -0.31 -5.97 8.92
N ASN A 264 0.96 -6.24 9.16
CA ASN A 264 1.79 -7.05 8.25
C ASN A 264 2.53 -8.11 9.06
N ARG A 265 1.79 -9.09 9.58
CA ARG A 265 2.27 -10.12 10.53
C ARG A 265 3.40 -10.97 9.98
N ASP A 266 3.36 -11.29 8.71
CA ASP A 266 4.39 -12.08 8.02
C ASP A 266 5.59 -11.25 7.59
N LYS A 267 5.55 -9.92 7.82
CA LYS A 267 6.61 -8.96 7.48
C LYS A 267 7.05 -9.05 6.02
N SER A 268 6.11 -9.42 5.16
CA SER A 268 6.34 -9.57 3.72
C SER A 268 6.46 -8.22 3.01
N GLY A 269 6.99 -8.26 1.80
CA GLY A 269 7.19 -7.07 0.97
C GLY A 269 8.29 -6.13 1.50
N MET A 270 8.47 -5.03 0.81
CA MET A 270 9.48 -4.02 1.15
C MET A 270 9.13 -3.18 2.39
N ASN A 271 7.90 -3.23 2.84
CA ASN A 271 7.47 -2.51 4.03
C ASN A 271 7.79 -3.24 5.34
N GLY A 272 8.06 -4.55 5.33
CA GLY A 272 8.29 -5.30 6.56
C GLY A 272 7.19 -5.03 7.59
N ASP A 273 7.55 -4.52 8.77
CA ASP A 273 6.59 -4.15 9.82
C ASP A 273 5.86 -2.82 9.56
N PHE A 274 6.37 -1.99 8.63
CA PHE A 274 5.83 -0.65 8.43
C PHE A 274 4.47 -0.67 7.75
N LEU A 275 3.52 0.06 8.32
CA LEU A 275 2.30 0.55 7.68
C LEU A 275 2.01 1.97 8.16
N CYS A 276 1.56 2.82 7.24
CA CYS A 276 1.07 4.14 7.58
C CYS A 276 -0.38 4.07 8.13
N ASN A 277 -0.92 5.19 8.51
CA ASN A 277 -2.31 5.36 8.94
C ASN A 277 -3.30 4.67 7.97
N LYS A 278 -3.20 4.98 6.68
CA LYS A 278 -4.12 4.43 5.66
C LYS A 278 -4.03 2.91 5.55
N GLY A 279 -2.82 2.38 5.45
CA GLY A 279 -2.61 0.93 5.29
C GLY A 279 -3.03 0.10 6.50
N ARG A 280 -2.93 0.69 7.70
CA ARG A 280 -3.26 0.01 8.95
C ARG A 280 -4.73 0.09 9.33
N TYR A 281 -5.40 1.21 9.05
CA TYR A 281 -6.72 1.47 9.61
C TYR A 281 -7.81 1.76 8.58
N ALA A 282 -7.44 2.30 7.41
CA ALA A 282 -8.44 2.77 6.44
C ALA A 282 -9.08 1.65 5.60
N PHE A 283 -9.07 0.42 6.07
CA PHE A 283 -9.84 -0.69 5.51
C PHE A 283 -11.34 -0.60 5.85
N ASP A 284 -11.72 0.24 6.80
CA ASP A 284 -13.07 0.33 7.37
C ASP A 284 -14.13 0.79 6.36
N PHE A 285 -13.73 1.47 5.27
CA PHE A 285 -14.63 1.74 4.14
C PHE A 285 -15.26 0.45 3.56
N ALA A 286 -14.56 -0.69 3.61
CA ALA A 286 -15.08 -1.96 3.14
C ALA A 286 -16.29 -2.46 3.97
N ASN A 287 -16.28 -2.11 5.27
CA ASN A 287 -17.36 -2.45 6.20
C ASN A 287 -18.52 -1.43 6.23
N ASN A 288 -18.40 -0.32 5.48
CA ASN A 288 -19.38 0.76 5.54
C ASN A 288 -20.77 0.30 5.08
N ILE A 289 -21.81 0.72 5.79
CA ILE A 289 -23.20 0.34 5.50
C ILE A 289 -23.76 0.98 4.23
N GLU A 290 -23.16 2.07 3.75
CA GLU A 290 -23.54 2.74 2.50
C GLU A 290 -23.02 2.01 1.25
N ARG A 291 -22.34 0.86 1.41
CA ARG A 291 -21.90 0.03 0.28
C ARG A 291 -23.08 -0.40 -0.59
N LEU A 292 -22.94 -0.20 -1.89
CA LEU A 292 -23.90 -0.72 -2.87
C LEU A 292 -23.88 -2.26 -2.84
N THR A 293 -25.07 -2.87 -2.82
CA THR A 293 -25.25 -4.33 -2.79
C THR A 293 -26.27 -4.83 -3.80
N SER A 294 -26.93 -3.94 -4.53
CA SER A 294 -27.88 -4.28 -5.60
C SER A 294 -27.68 -3.35 -6.78
N PRO A 295 -27.76 -3.85 -8.02
CA PRO A 295 -27.76 -2.98 -9.19
C PRO A 295 -28.92 -2.00 -9.17
N LEU A 296 -28.68 -0.78 -9.69
CA LEU A 296 -29.71 0.25 -9.75
C LEU A 296 -29.95 0.66 -11.20
N LEU A 297 -31.23 0.87 -11.56
CA LEU A 297 -31.64 1.50 -12.82
C LEU A 297 -32.41 2.78 -12.56
N ARG A 298 -32.21 3.76 -13.45
CA ARG A 298 -32.99 5.01 -13.42
C ARG A 298 -34.35 4.78 -14.08
N LYS A 299 -35.40 4.76 -13.25
CA LYS A 299 -36.80 4.66 -13.69
C LYS A 299 -37.56 5.90 -13.19
N ASN A 300 -38.22 6.62 -14.11
CA ASN A 300 -38.95 7.85 -13.78
C ASN A 300 -38.11 8.88 -12.99
N GLY A 301 -36.84 9.06 -13.38
CA GLY A 301 -35.91 10.02 -12.76
C GLY A 301 -35.28 9.54 -11.43
N LYS A 302 -35.65 8.38 -10.89
CA LYS A 302 -35.12 7.84 -9.63
C LYS A 302 -34.33 6.54 -9.86
N LEU A 303 -33.23 6.36 -9.17
CA LEU A 303 -32.50 5.09 -9.12
C LEU A 303 -33.27 4.11 -8.24
N VAL A 304 -33.60 2.95 -8.77
CA VAL A 304 -34.32 1.88 -8.08
C VAL A 304 -33.56 0.56 -8.18
N PRO A 305 -33.54 -0.27 -7.13
CA PRO A 305 -32.91 -1.59 -7.16
C PRO A 305 -33.61 -2.50 -8.18
N VAL A 306 -32.78 -3.25 -8.93
CA VAL A 306 -33.26 -4.24 -9.92
C VAL A 306 -32.41 -5.51 -9.84
N SER A 307 -32.79 -6.55 -10.58
CA SER A 307 -31.96 -7.75 -10.71
C SER A 307 -30.70 -7.50 -11.54
N TRP A 308 -29.68 -8.32 -11.33
CA TRP A 308 -28.46 -8.30 -12.15
C TRP A 308 -28.74 -8.51 -13.62
N GLU A 309 -29.61 -9.45 -13.93
CA GLU A 309 -30.01 -9.77 -15.32
C GLU A 309 -30.67 -8.56 -16.02
N GLU A 310 -31.62 -7.91 -15.32
CA GLU A 310 -32.29 -6.72 -15.86
C GLU A 310 -31.28 -5.58 -16.11
N ALA A 311 -30.40 -5.31 -15.17
CA ALA A 311 -29.43 -4.22 -15.29
C ALA A 311 -28.39 -4.47 -16.39
N LEU A 312 -27.86 -5.70 -16.50
CA LEU A 312 -26.88 -6.08 -17.52
C LEU A 312 -27.48 -6.10 -18.91
N THR A 313 -28.68 -6.67 -19.06
CA THR A 313 -29.41 -6.70 -20.35
C THR A 313 -29.70 -5.28 -20.83
N PHE A 314 -30.18 -4.40 -19.93
CA PHE A 314 -30.47 -3.01 -20.28
C PHE A 314 -29.21 -2.27 -20.71
N ALA A 315 -28.12 -2.37 -19.93
CA ALA A 315 -26.86 -1.70 -20.21
C ALA A 315 -26.22 -2.20 -21.52
N GLY A 316 -26.11 -3.53 -21.70
CA GLY A 316 -25.51 -4.14 -22.90
C GLY A 316 -26.28 -3.86 -24.16
N THR A 317 -27.63 -3.96 -24.13
CA THR A 317 -28.47 -3.62 -25.25
C THR A 317 -28.33 -2.15 -25.65
N ARG A 318 -28.40 -1.24 -24.66
CA ARG A 318 -28.32 0.20 -24.94
C ARG A 318 -26.93 0.62 -25.45
N LEU A 319 -25.83 0.05 -24.94
CA LEU A 319 -24.50 0.28 -25.49
C LEU A 319 -24.37 -0.19 -26.95
N ARG A 320 -24.88 -1.39 -27.24
CA ARG A 320 -24.88 -1.92 -28.61
C ARG A 320 -25.67 -1.01 -29.55
N ASP A 321 -26.88 -0.64 -29.18
CA ASP A 321 -27.76 0.20 -30.01
C ASP A 321 -27.10 1.58 -30.25
N LEU A 322 -26.54 2.23 -29.23
CA LEU A 322 -25.85 3.50 -29.40
C LEU A 322 -24.59 3.38 -30.27
N ARG A 323 -23.84 2.28 -30.17
CA ARG A 323 -22.71 2.02 -31.06
C ARG A 323 -23.14 1.92 -32.51
N GLU A 324 -24.24 1.24 -32.77
CA GLU A 324 -24.80 1.06 -34.13
C GLU A 324 -25.40 2.37 -34.68
N GLU A 325 -26.14 3.11 -33.85
CA GLU A 325 -26.83 4.35 -34.26
C GLU A 325 -25.91 5.56 -34.40
N ARG A 326 -24.90 5.70 -33.51
CA ARG A 326 -24.10 6.90 -33.36
C ARG A 326 -22.61 6.70 -33.67
N GLY A 327 -22.19 5.46 -33.85
CA GLY A 327 -20.81 5.06 -34.10
C GLY A 327 -19.98 4.92 -32.83
N SER A 328 -18.90 4.14 -32.92
CA SER A 328 -17.99 3.80 -31.81
C SER A 328 -17.38 5.00 -31.11
N ASN A 329 -17.01 6.05 -31.88
CA ASN A 329 -16.37 7.26 -31.30
C ASN A 329 -17.34 8.12 -30.47
N SER A 330 -18.64 7.80 -30.42
CA SER A 330 -19.60 8.45 -29.53
C SER A 330 -19.65 7.81 -28.13
N ILE A 331 -18.83 6.81 -27.87
CA ILE A 331 -18.77 6.09 -26.58
C ILE A 331 -17.42 6.34 -25.93
N GLY A 332 -17.43 6.60 -24.61
CA GLY A 332 -16.25 6.75 -23.79
C GLY A 332 -16.21 5.76 -22.63
N VAL A 333 -15.00 5.47 -22.13
CA VAL A 333 -14.75 4.58 -21.00
C VAL A 333 -13.76 5.25 -20.05
N ILE A 334 -14.06 5.28 -18.75
CA ILE A 334 -13.17 5.77 -17.72
C ILE A 334 -12.89 4.63 -16.75
N GLY A 335 -11.61 4.25 -16.61
CA GLY A 335 -11.14 3.20 -15.72
C GLY A 335 -10.64 3.72 -14.38
N SER A 336 -10.04 2.83 -13.59
CA SER A 336 -9.62 3.08 -12.22
C SER A 336 -8.17 2.69 -11.95
N ASN A 337 -7.56 3.40 -11.01
CA ASN A 337 -6.25 3.09 -10.43
C ASN A 337 -6.35 2.12 -9.23
N ARG A 338 -7.56 1.68 -8.88
CA ARG A 338 -7.84 0.78 -7.75
C ARG A 338 -8.39 -0.57 -8.17
N THR A 339 -8.47 -0.80 -9.47
CA THR A 339 -8.77 -2.09 -10.11
C THR A 339 -7.48 -2.86 -10.35
N THR A 340 -7.58 -4.18 -10.54
CA THR A 340 -6.40 -5.03 -10.81
C THR A 340 -5.87 -4.84 -12.23
N ASN A 341 -4.68 -5.33 -12.52
CA ASN A 341 -4.10 -5.31 -13.87
C ASN A 341 -4.98 -6.06 -14.86
N GLU A 342 -5.51 -7.21 -14.45
CA GLU A 342 -6.38 -8.06 -15.26
C GLU A 342 -7.69 -7.35 -15.59
N GLU A 343 -8.27 -6.64 -14.63
CA GLU A 343 -9.48 -5.84 -14.83
C GLU A 343 -9.23 -4.65 -15.76
N ASN A 344 -8.11 -3.94 -15.56
CA ASN A 344 -7.71 -2.82 -16.40
C ASN A 344 -7.42 -3.26 -17.86
N TYR A 345 -6.71 -4.39 -18.01
CA TYR A 345 -6.43 -4.97 -19.30
C TYR A 345 -7.74 -5.38 -20.02
N LEU A 346 -8.65 -6.00 -19.29
CA LEU A 346 -9.92 -6.42 -19.85
C LEU A 346 -10.81 -5.23 -20.21
N LEU A 347 -10.80 -4.15 -19.42
CA LEU A 347 -11.56 -2.94 -19.69
C LEU A 347 -11.10 -2.23 -20.96
N GLN A 348 -9.78 -2.10 -21.17
CA GLN A 348 -9.27 -1.53 -22.41
C GLN A 348 -9.55 -2.43 -23.62
N LYS A 349 -9.48 -3.75 -23.46
CA LYS A 349 -9.88 -4.71 -24.51
C LYS A 349 -11.35 -4.57 -24.86
N PHE A 350 -12.23 -4.43 -23.86
CA PHE A 350 -13.64 -4.15 -24.06
C PHE A 350 -13.87 -2.85 -24.84
N ALA A 351 -13.18 -1.76 -24.46
CA ALA A 351 -13.31 -0.48 -25.15
C ALA A 351 -12.89 -0.58 -26.62
N ARG A 352 -11.75 -1.21 -26.90
CA ARG A 352 -11.17 -1.24 -28.24
C ARG A 352 -11.75 -2.32 -29.13
N ALA A 353 -11.88 -3.55 -28.63
CA ALA A 353 -12.32 -4.68 -29.46
C ALA A 353 -13.85 -4.85 -29.48
N VAL A 354 -14.58 -4.48 -28.42
CA VAL A 354 -16.04 -4.61 -28.38
C VAL A 354 -16.74 -3.30 -28.75
N LEU A 355 -16.38 -2.20 -28.10
CA LEU A 355 -16.98 -0.89 -28.40
C LEU A 355 -16.37 -0.24 -29.63
N GLY A 356 -15.14 -0.58 -30.02
CA GLY A 356 -14.43 -0.05 -31.18
C GLY A 356 -13.94 1.38 -31.01
N THR A 357 -13.62 1.81 -29.78
CA THR A 357 -13.21 3.18 -29.47
C THR A 357 -11.88 3.24 -28.71
N ASN A 358 -11.08 4.28 -28.98
CA ASN A 358 -9.93 4.67 -28.18
C ASN A 358 -10.26 5.76 -27.16
N ASN A 359 -11.52 6.16 -26.99
CA ASN A 359 -11.95 7.07 -25.93
C ASN A 359 -11.93 6.33 -24.59
N ILE A 360 -10.74 6.04 -24.11
CA ILE A 360 -10.49 5.38 -22.82
C ILE A 360 -9.41 6.10 -22.07
N ASP A 361 -9.65 6.38 -20.79
CA ASP A 361 -8.69 7.05 -19.92
C ASP A 361 -8.94 6.68 -18.45
N HIS A 362 -8.07 7.18 -17.55
CA HIS A 362 -8.21 7.01 -16.11
C HIS A 362 -7.70 8.26 -15.38
N HIS A 363 -7.90 8.34 -14.06
CA HIS A 363 -7.33 9.40 -13.25
C HIS A 363 -5.81 9.27 -13.18
N ARG A 364 -5.06 10.15 -13.84
CA ARG A 364 -3.59 10.11 -13.91
C ARG A 364 -2.97 11.04 -12.88
N THR A 365 -2.12 10.50 -12.02
CA THR A 365 -1.35 11.25 -11.02
C THR A 365 0.16 11.15 -11.25
N ALA A 366 0.60 10.43 -12.29
CA ALA A 366 2.01 10.32 -12.69
C ALA A 366 2.11 10.05 -14.20
N ASP A 367 3.17 10.56 -14.83
CA ASP A 367 3.41 10.43 -16.27
C ASP A 367 4.35 9.26 -16.60
N PHE A 368 3.85 8.04 -16.41
CA PHE A 368 4.61 6.82 -16.69
C PHE A 368 4.97 6.65 -18.16
N VAL A 369 4.18 7.18 -19.08
CA VAL A 369 4.46 7.11 -20.52
C VAL A 369 5.71 7.92 -20.87
N THR A 370 5.77 9.17 -20.40
CA THR A 370 6.97 10.02 -20.63
C THR A 370 8.20 9.42 -19.94
N LEU A 371 8.06 8.88 -18.73
CA LEU A 371 9.18 8.21 -18.06
C LEU A 371 9.69 7.03 -18.89
N ALA A 372 8.82 6.11 -19.30
CA ALA A 372 9.19 4.92 -20.03
C ALA A 372 9.84 5.26 -21.38
N THR A 373 9.24 6.18 -22.14
CA THR A 373 9.73 6.55 -23.47
C THR A 373 11.01 7.39 -23.42
N SER A 374 11.18 8.24 -22.40
CA SER A 374 12.40 9.07 -22.25
C SER A 374 13.62 8.28 -21.77
N LEU A 375 13.41 7.13 -21.14
CA LEU A 375 14.50 6.23 -20.76
C LEU A 375 15.05 5.43 -21.94
N GLN A 376 14.33 5.34 -23.06
CA GLN A 376 14.83 4.66 -24.26
C GLN A 376 16.10 5.29 -24.78
N GLY A 377 17.12 4.46 -25.04
CA GLY A 377 18.41 4.90 -25.57
C GLY A 377 19.29 5.65 -24.56
N THR A 378 18.89 5.71 -23.27
CA THR A 378 19.70 6.23 -22.17
C THR A 378 20.30 5.08 -21.35
N THR A 379 21.25 5.41 -20.46
CA THR A 379 21.79 4.48 -19.45
C THR A 379 20.96 4.49 -18.15
N GLY A 380 20.00 5.41 -18.04
CA GLY A 380 19.07 5.51 -16.93
C GLY A 380 18.12 4.31 -16.87
N THR A 381 17.62 4.01 -15.67
CA THR A 381 16.75 2.86 -15.41
C THR A 381 15.55 3.24 -14.57
N PHE A 382 14.58 2.34 -14.48
CA PHE A 382 13.55 2.44 -13.45
C PHE A 382 14.15 2.07 -12.09
N ALA A 383 13.86 2.87 -11.07
CA ALA A 383 14.23 2.56 -9.69
C ALA A 383 13.24 1.57 -9.08
N SER A 384 13.75 0.56 -8.37
CA SER A 384 12.95 -0.30 -7.52
C SER A 384 12.81 0.30 -6.11
N GLN A 385 11.84 -0.17 -5.32
CA GLN A 385 11.74 0.18 -3.90
C GLN A 385 13.00 -0.22 -3.11
N ARG A 386 13.65 -1.33 -3.50
CA ARG A 386 14.92 -1.76 -2.92
C ARG A 386 16.03 -0.73 -3.18
N ASP A 387 16.05 -0.11 -4.36
CA ASP A 387 17.03 0.93 -4.67
C ASP A 387 16.87 2.13 -3.74
N VAL A 388 15.64 2.57 -3.44
CA VAL A 388 15.39 3.64 -2.47
C VAL A 388 15.92 3.28 -1.09
N ALA A 389 15.76 2.03 -0.66
CA ALA A 389 16.20 1.55 0.66
C ALA A 389 17.71 1.36 0.79
N THR A 390 18.46 1.26 -0.32
CA THR A 390 19.88 0.83 -0.29
C THR A 390 20.86 1.72 -1.03
N SER A 391 20.39 2.62 -1.91
CA SER A 391 21.28 3.46 -2.72
C SER A 391 22.01 4.52 -1.91
N PRO A 392 23.23 4.89 -2.28
CA PRO A 392 24.04 5.85 -1.53
C PRO A 392 23.53 7.30 -1.64
N ALA A 393 22.73 7.62 -2.66
CA ALA A 393 22.19 8.96 -2.86
C ALA A 393 20.76 8.93 -3.42
N ILE A 394 19.92 9.84 -2.93
CA ILE A 394 18.53 10.01 -3.35
C ILE A 394 18.28 11.50 -3.61
N LEU A 395 17.65 11.82 -4.74
CA LEU A 395 17.13 13.15 -5.06
C LEU A 395 15.60 13.10 -5.12
N ILE A 396 14.93 13.99 -4.41
CA ILE A 396 13.49 14.23 -4.53
C ILE A 396 13.31 15.51 -5.36
N VAL A 397 12.50 15.46 -6.42
CA VAL A 397 12.14 16.60 -7.24
C VAL A 397 10.63 16.77 -7.26
N GLY A 398 10.13 17.76 -6.53
CA GLY A 398 8.70 17.92 -6.28
C GLY A 398 8.13 16.82 -5.39
N GLY A 399 6.85 16.94 -5.06
CA GLY A 399 6.12 16.01 -4.21
C GLY A 399 6.58 15.98 -2.75
N ASP A 400 5.80 15.30 -1.93
CA ASP A 400 6.15 15.00 -0.54
C ASP A 400 5.93 13.51 -0.24
N PRO A 401 6.98 12.70 -0.23
CA PRO A 401 6.85 11.27 0.07
C PRO A 401 6.17 10.98 1.42
N THR A 402 6.31 11.87 2.42
CA THR A 402 5.65 11.67 3.72
C THR A 402 4.13 11.62 3.57
N ASN A 403 3.58 12.48 2.72
CA ASN A 403 2.15 12.58 2.45
C ASN A 403 1.68 11.58 1.38
N GLN A 404 2.39 11.49 0.26
CA GLN A 404 1.96 10.76 -0.93
C GLN A 404 2.34 9.28 -0.88
N ALA A 405 3.55 8.97 -0.42
CA ALA A 405 4.19 7.65 -0.45
C ALA A 405 4.92 7.34 0.88
N PRO A 406 4.16 7.08 1.98
CA PRO A 406 4.75 6.99 3.33
C PRO A 406 5.76 5.86 3.51
N LEU A 407 5.66 4.74 2.77
CA LEU A 407 6.67 3.69 2.77
C LEU A 407 7.97 4.19 2.13
N THR A 408 7.88 4.93 1.05
CA THR A 408 9.04 5.57 0.43
C THR A 408 9.73 6.52 1.41
N ALA A 409 8.98 7.34 2.16
CA ALA A 409 9.54 8.19 3.21
C ALA A 409 10.22 7.37 4.33
N TRP A 410 9.62 6.26 4.74
CA TRP A 410 10.20 5.33 5.70
C TRP A 410 11.53 4.74 5.19
N ASN A 411 11.57 4.29 3.94
CA ASN A 411 12.77 3.73 3.32
C ASN A 411 13.89 4.77 3.21
N ILE A 412 13.57 6.02 2.83
CA ILE A 412 14.52 7.13 2.80
C ILE A 412 15.11 7.39 4.20
N ARG A 413 14.26 7.56 5.22
CA ARG A 413 14.68 7.79 6.62
C ARG A 413 15.60 6.67 7.12
N THR A 414 15.22 5.43 6.84
CA THR A 414 15.99 4.25 7.22
C THR A 414 17.34 4.21 6.51
N ASN A 415 17.38 4.47 5.21
CA ASN A 415 18.58 4.46 4.39
C ASN A 415 19.57 5.59 4.83
N VAL A 416 19.06 6.80 5.04
CA VAL A 416 19.88 7.92 5.55
C VAL A 416 20.46 7.59 6.94
N ARG A 417 19.66 7.02 7.83
CA ARG A 417 20.09 6.73 9.21
C ARG A 417 21.06 5.55 9.29
N LEU A 418 20.75 4.43 8.66
CA LEU A 418 21.51 3.18 8.79
C LEU A 418 22.66 3.09 7.79
N ASN A 419 22.45 3.45 6.54
CA ASN A 419 23.44 3.32 5.47
C ASN A 419 24.15 4.62 5.12
N LYS A 420 23.80 5.75 5.82
CA LYS A 420 24.38 7.07 5.59
C LYS A 420 24.17 7.59 4.17
N ALA A 421 23.06 7.24 3.57
CA ALA A 421 22.68 7.76 2.26
C ALA A 421 22.55 9.28 2.28
N ARG A 422 22.89 9.92 1.18
CA ARG A 422 22.81 11.37 1.04
C ARG A 422 21.49 11.73 0.36
N LEU A 423 20.68 12.53 1.07
CA LEU A 423 19.39 13.00 0.57
C LEU A 423 19.54 14.42 0.01
N TYR A 424 19.05 14.62 -1.20
CA TYR A 424 18.94 15.90 -1.89
C TYR A 424 17.45 16.17 -2.16
N ILE A 425 17.03 17.43 -2.02
CA ILE A 425 15.63 17.81 -2.25
C ILE A 425 15.59 19.08 -3.09
N ALA A 426 14.81 19.06 -4.15
CA ALA A 426 14.40 20.23 -4.93
C ALA A 426 12.88 20.34 -4.85
N ASN A 427 12.38 21.33 -4.12
CA ASN A 427 10.94 21.46 -3.88
C ASN A 427 10.52 22.91 -3.70
N HIS A 428 9.25 23.20 -3.98
CA HIS A 428 8.65 24.53 -3.76
C HIS A 428 8.21 24.73 -2.32
N GLU A 429 8.10 23.65 -1.53
CA GLU A 429 7.75 23.67 -0.13
C GLU A 429 8.80 22.96 0.73
N GLU A 430 8.91 23.35 1.99
CA GLU A 430 9.71 22.59 2.97
C GLU A 430 8.93 21.36 3.46
N ILE A 431 9.31 20.19 2.94
CA ILE A 431 8.75 18.91 3.36
C ILE A 431 9.45 18.37 4.61
N LYS A 432 8.80 17.48 5.37
CA LYS A 432 9.36 16.91 6.62
C LYS A 432 10.75 16.29 6.44
N LEU A 433 11.03 15.67 5.33
CA LEU A 433 12.32 15.07 5.01
C LEU A 433 13.46 16.08 4.85
N ARG A 434 13.16 17.41 4.77
CA ARG A 434 14.16 18.48 4.73
C ARG A 434 15.15 18.42 5.90
N ARG A 435 14.71 17.97 7.07
CA ARG A 435 15.57 17.81 8.25
C ARG A 435 16.74 16.83 8.05
N GLN A 436 16.59 15.87 7.14
CA GLN A 436 17.60 14.85 6.85
C GLN A 436 18.37 15.12 5.56
N ALA A 437 18.01 16.16 4.82
CA ALA A 437 18.61 16.49 3.54
C ALA A 437 20.03 17.03 3.71
N LYS A 438 20.98 16.51 2.92
CA LYS A 438 22.33 17.05 2.76
C LYS A 438 22.27 18.42 2.09
N ALA A 439 21.40 18.59 1.09
CA ALA A 439 21.20 19.86 0.41
C ALA A 439 19.73 20.03 -0.01
N PHE A 440 19.29 21.28 -0.05
CA PHE A 440 17.96 21.68 -0.48
C PHE A 440 18.06 22.80 -1.52
N ALA A 441 17.41 22.58 -2.66
CA ALA A 441 17.24 23.59 -3.68
C ALA A 441 15.80 24.11 -3.64
N PRO A 442 15.55 25.36 -3.22
CA PRO A 442 14.22 25.93 -3.28
C PRO A 442 13.83 26.16 -4.74
N VAL A 443 12.67 25.66 -5.13
CA VAL A 443 12.09 25.80 -6.46
C VAL A 443 10.89 26.73 -6.38
N ALA A 444 10.70 27.63 -7.33
CA ALA A 444 9.47 28.39 -7.39
C ALA A 444 8.28 27.46 -7.69
N GLN A 445 7.11 27.76 -7.18
CA GLN A 445 5.88 27.06 -7.57
C GLN A 445 5.75 27.10 -9.10
N PHE A 446 5.59 25.95 -9.75
CA PHE A 446 5.63 25.78 -11.22
C PHE A 446 6.98 26.07 -11.89
N GLY A 447 8.06 26.23 -11.12
CA GLY A 447 9.41 26.58 -11.63
C GLY A 447 10.35 25.39 -11.89
N TYR A 448 9.85 24.17 -11.92
CA TYR A 448 10.68 22.96 -12.04
C TYR A 448 11.48 22.89 -13.36
N GLY A 449 10.94 23.43 -14.45
CA GLY A 449 11.68 23.57 -15.71
C GLY A 449 12.94 24.43 -15.60
N ALA A 450 12.93 25.49 -14.78
CA ALA A 450 14.12 26.29 -14.48
C ALA A 450 15.12 25.52 -13.62
N PHE A 451 14.66 24.79 -12.61
CA PHE A 451 15.50 23.91 -11.82
C PHE A 451 16.20 22.85 -12.69
N VAL A 452 15.47 22.17 -13.59
CA VAL A 452 16.05 21.19 -14.51
C VAL A 452 17.16 21.79 -15.37
N LYS A 453 16.96 23.02 -15.87
CA LYS A 453 18.01 23.74 -16.63
C LYS A 453 19.25 24.03 -15.77
N SER A 454 19.04 24.43 -14.50
CA SER A 454 20.15 24.73 -13.58
C SER A 454 21.03 23.52 -13.24
N LEU A 455 20.57 22.30 -13.50
CA LEU A 455 21.38 21.08 -13.36
C LEU A 455 22.54 21.00 -14.35
N ALA A 456 22.47 21.73 -15.47
CA ALA A 456 23.56 21.86 -16.43
C ALA A 456 24.55 22.99 -16.06
N GLU A 457 24.24 23.80 -15.07
CA GLU A 457 25.05 24.92 -14.63
C GLU A 457 26.07 24.50 -13.58
N ASP A 458 27.18 25.26 -13.48
CA ASP A 458 28.27 24.99 -12.53
C ASP A 458 27.93 25.55 -11.12
N ASN A 459 26.91 24.97 -10.46
CA ASN A 459 26.55 25.29 -9.10
C ASN A 459 26.81 24.13 -8.12
N ASP A 460 26.90 24.41 -6.82
CA ASP A 460 27.27 23.44 -5.80
C ASP A 460 26.28 22.26 -5.71
N PHE A 461 25.00 22.52 -5.92
CA PHE A 461 23.97 21.47 -5.91
C PHE A 461 24.14 20.51 -7.08
N SER A 462 24.31 21.03 -8.29
CA SER A 462 24.55 20.26 -9.51
C SER A 462 25.84 19.43 -9.40
N LYS A 463 26.96 20.05 -9.00
CA LYS A 463 28.23 19.36 -8.74
C LYS A 463 28.08 18.19 -7.78
N SER A 464 27.37 18.42 -6.67
CA SER A 464 27.16 17.40 -5.66
C SER A 464 26.36 16.20 -6.20
N LEU A 465 25.35 16.44 -7.04
CA LEU A 465 24.56 15.38 -7.66
C LEU A 465 25.35 14.57 -8.69
N HIS A 466 26.09 15.26 -9.58
CA HIS A 466 26.90 14.59 -10.61
C HIS A 466 28.08 13.81 -10.05
N ALA A 467 28.53 14.13 -8.84
CA ALA A 467 29.57 13.37 -8.13
C ALA A 467 29.05 12.07 -7.49
N GLU A 468 27.74 11.85 -7.45
CA GLU A 468 27.18 10.65 -6.83
C GLU A 468 27.34 9.42 -7.72
N PRO A 469 27.91 8.32 -7.19
CA PRO A 469 28.20 7.13 -8.00
C PRO A 469 26.93 6.37 -8.44
N LYS A 470 25.85 6.48 -7.67
CA LYS A 470 24.54 5.94 -7.97
C LYS A 470 23.48 6.87 -7.36
N LEU A 471 22.62 7.41 -8.19
CA LEU A 471 21.58 8.36 -7.82
C LEU A 471 20.19 7.77 -8.11
N ILE A 472 19.30 7.80 -7.12
CA ILE A 472 17.88 7.54 -7.30
C ILE A 472 17.15 8.87 -7.34
N VAL A 473 16.29 9.07 -8.33
CA VAL A 473 15.49 10.28 -8.50
C VAL A 473 14.02 9.94 -8.31
N LEU A 474 13.44 10.47 -7.25
CA LEU A 474 12.02 10.38 -6.95
C LEU A 474 11.32 11.66 -7.42
N ILE A 475 10.29 11.52 -8.22
CA ILE A 475 9.68 12.64 -8.94
C ILE A 475 8.21 12.76 -8.53
N GLY A 476 7.84 13.94 -8.05
CA GLY A 476 6.45 14.31 -7.83
C GLY A 476 5.69 14.55 -9.13
N ASN A 477 4.40 14.68 -9.05
CA ASN A 477 3.52 14.89 -10.21
C ASN A 477 3.53 16.33 -10.75
N GLU A 478 4.34 17.21 -10.18
CA GLU A 478 4.62 18.55 -10.71
C GLU A 478 5.43 18.49 -12.02
N LEU A 479 6.26 17.46 -12.18
CA LEU A 479 7.05 17.26 -13.41
C LEU A 479 6.37 16.26 -14.33
N ARG A 480 6.13 16.67 -15.57
CA ARG A 480 5.47 15.88 -16.61
C ARG A 480 5.91 16.31 -18.00
N GLY A 481 5.64 15.48 -18.99
CA GLY A 481 5.95 15.79 -20.39
C GLY A 481 7.38 16.23 -20.61
N GLY A 482 7.58 17.37 -21.28
CA GLY A 482 8.90 17.88 -21.65
C GLY A 482 9.85 18.19 -20.48
N GLU A 483 9.31 18.60 -19.32
CA GLU A 483 10.14 18.87 -18.13
C GLU A 483 10.67 17.57 -17.54
N LEU A 484 9.82 16.52 -17.44
CA LEU A 484 10.23 15.19 -17.02
C LEU A 484 11.28 14.60 -17.98
N ALA A 485 11.04 14.67 -19.29
CA ALA A 485 12.00 14.21 -20.30
C ALA A 485 13.35 14.95 -20.20
N SER A 486 13.32 16.25 -19.92
CA SER A 486 14.52 17.07 -19.73
C SER A 486 15.29 16.70 -18.48
N LEU A 487 14.61 16.39 -17.36
CA LEU A 487 15.23 15.90 -16.13
C LEU A 487 15.96 14.57 -16.36
N ILE A 488 15.35 13.64 -17.08
CA ILE A 488 15.96 12.35 -17.42
C ILE A 488 17.24 12.55 -18.25
N LYS A 489 17.19 13.46 -19.22
CA LYS A 489 18.36 13.81 -20.04
C LYS A 489 19.47 14.49 -19.23
N ALA A 490 19.11 15.31 -18.24
CA ALA A 490 20.08 15.99 -17.37
C ALA A 490 20.82 15.03 -16.44
N LEU A 491 20.19 13.89 -16.08
CA LEU A 491 20.73 12.88 -15.17
C LEU A 491 20.75 11.47 -15.81
N PRO A 492 21.49 11.27 -16.91
CA PRO A 492 21.34 10.10 -17.78
C PRO A 492 21.74 8.76 -17.14
N ASN A 493 22.48 8.78 -16.03
CA ASN A 493 22.95 7.58 -15.30
C ASN A 493 22.13 7.30 -14.04
N ALA A 494 21.08 8.09 -13.77
CA ALA A 494 20.25 7.90 -12.58
C ALA A 494 19.18 6.83 -12.80
N SER A 495 18.61 6.34 -11.70
CA SER A 495 17.41 5.52 -11.72
C SER A 495 16.21 6.35 -11.23
N PHE A 496 15.07 6.20 -11.87
CA PHE A 496 13.91 7.09 -11.69
C PHE A 496 12.68 6.34 -11.21
N ALA A 497 11.92 6.97 -10.32
CA ALA A 497 10.58 6.53 -9.96
C ALA A 497 9.66 7.74 -9.80
N LEU A 498 8.37 7.54 -10.10
CA LEU A 498 7.33 8.55 -9.95
C LEU A 498 6.52 8.28 -8.68
N LEU A 499 6.21 9.31 -7.92
CA LEU A 499 5.26 9.24 -6.82
C LEU A 499 3.85 9.29 -7.39
N ALA A 500 3.05 8.25 -7.16
CA ALA A 500 1.69 8.16 -7.69
C ALA A 500 0.67 7.82 -6.60
N ASP A 501 -0.55 8.33 -6.76
CA ASP A 501 -1.68 7.96 -5.92
C ASP A 501 -2.18 6.56 -6.32
N TYR A 502 -2.77 5.83 -5.34
CA TYR A 502 -3.45 4.56 -5.50
C TYR A 502 -2.57 3.38 -5.95
N ALA A 503 -2.98 2.20 -5.51
CA ALA A 503 -2.17 0.99 -5.57
C ALA A 503 -1.78 0.55 -6.99
N ASN A 504 -2.61 0.86 -7.98
CA ASN A 504 -2.42 0.37 -9.36
C ASN A 504 -2.35 1.50 -10.41
N SER A 505 -1.89 2.71 -10.02
CA SER A 505 -1.76 3.82 -11.00
C SER A 505 -0.80 3.49 -12.13
N ARG A 506 0.33 2.83 -11.84
CA ARG A 506 1.23 2.36 -12.87
C ARG A 506 0.62 1.24 -13.69
N GLY A 507 0.02 0.23 -13.04
CA GLY A 507 -0.62 -0.87 -13.74
C GLY A 507 -1.76 -0.43 -14.64
N ALA A 508 -2.54 0.60 -14.25
CA ALA A 508 -3.57 1.18 -15.13
C ALA A 508 -2.95 1.76 -16.41
N SER A 509 -1.82 2.45 -16.30
CA SER A 509 -1.08 2.96 -17.45
C SER A 509 -0.42 1.83 -18.28
N ASP A 510 0.23 0.87 -17.61
CA ASP A 510 0.87 -0.29 -18.26
C ASP A 510 -0.17 -1.14 -19.04
N MET A 511 -1.37 -1.28 -18.51
CA MET A 511 -2.47 -2.02 -19.15
C MET A 511 -3.22 -1.20 -20.22
N GLY A 512 -2.79 0.03 -20.52
CA GLY A 512 -3.29 0.82 -21.64
C GLY A 512 -4.65 1.49 -21.41
N LEU A 513 -4.99 1.86 -20.18
CA LEU A 513 -6.12 2.76 -19.91
C LEU A 513 -5.77 4.20 -20.28
N LEU A 514 -5.40 4.40 -21.54
CA LEU A 514 -4.90 5.65 -22.11
C LEU A 514 -5.44 5.82 -23.53
N PRO A 515 -5.81 7.03 -23.98
CA PRO A 515 -6.46 7.22 -25.28
C PRO A 515 -5.51 7.09 -26.48
N ASP A 516 -4.23 7.21 -26.27
CA ASP A 516 -3.20 7.40 -27.30
C ASP A 516 -2.10 6.33 -27.32
N VAL A 517 -2.18 5.36 -26.40
CA VAL A 517 -1.27 4.21 -26.37
C VAL A 517 -2.01 2.91 -26.03
N LEU A 518 -1.45 1.81 -26.49
CA LEU A 518 -1.91 0.46 -26.19
C LEU A 518 -1.17 -0.11 -24.95
N PRO A 519 -1.61 -1.25 -24.38
CA PRO A 519 -0.90 -1.91 -23.28
C PRO A 519 0.60 -2.04 -23.52
N GLY A 520 1.39 -1.79 -22.48
CA GLY A 520 2.85 -1.75 -22.57
C GLY A 520 3.40 -0.55 -23.35
N TYR A 521 2.63 0.53 -23.44
CA TYR A 521 2.99 1.78 -24.13
C TYR A 521 3.23 1.61 -25.63
N GLN A 522 2.61 0.64 -26.27
CA GLN A 522 2.72 0.39 -27.70
C GLN A 522 1.97 1.45 -28.51
N SER A 523 2.42 1.66 -29.75
CA SER A 523 1.74 2.54 -30.71
C SER A 523 0.36 1.99 -31.10
N LEU A 524 -0.60 2.88 -31.34
CA LEU A 524 -1.89 2.54 -31.94
C LEU A 524 -1.73 1.97 -33.35
N GLN A 525 -0.64 2.30 -34.05
CA GLN A 525 -0.36 1.85 -35.42
C GLN A 525 0.75 0.81 -35.42
N GLY A 526 0.56 -0.25 -36.18
CA GLY A 526 1.59 -1.23 -36.50
C GLY A 526 1.98 -2.20 -35.35
N SER A 527 1.31 -2.15 -34.21
CA SER A 527 1.53 -3.11 -33.14
C SER A 527 0.67 -4.38 -33.31
N THR A 528 1.15 -5.50 -32.78
CA THR A 528 0.43 -6.78 -32.82
C THR A 528 -0.95 -6.66 -32.17
N ILE A 529 -1.02 -6.01 -31.01
CA ILE A 529 -2.27 -5.84 -30.26
C ILE A 529 -3.28 -4.96 -31.01
N ALA A 530 -2.82 -3.92 -31.73
CA ALA A 530 -3.68 -3.10 -32.58
C ALA A 530 -4.35 -3.94 -33.68
N SER A 531 -3.57 -4.78 -34.31
CA SER A 531 -4.06 -5.70 -35.37
C SER A 531 -5.02 -6.75 -34.82
N GLU A 532 -4.71 -7.35 -33.67
CA GLU A 532 -5.55 -8.38 -33.05
C GLU A 532 -6.90 -7.82 -32.55
N TYR A 533 -6.94 -6.56 -32.10
CA TYR A 533 -8.17 -5.92 -31.60
C TYR A 533 -8.98 -5.22 -32.69
N GLY A 534 -8.39 -4.99 -33.86
CA GLY A 534 -8.97 -4.08 -34.85
C GLY A 534 -9.11 -2.66 -34.31
N ALA A 535 -8.17 -2.24 -33.45
CA ALA A 535 -8.21 -0.93 -32.81
C ALA A 535 -8.08 0.19 -33.84
N ALA A 536 -8.74 1.32 -33.60
CA ALA A 536 -8.59 2.50 -34.45
C ALA A 536 -7.17 3.05 -34.39
N ASP A 537 -6.65 3.54 -35.52
CA ASP A 537 -5.29 4.07 -35.65
C ASP A 537 -5.11 5.47 -35.05
N ALA A 538 -6.21 6.17 -34.76
CA ALA A 538 -6.21 7.53 -34.22
C ALA A 538 -6.37 7.53 -32.70
N PRO A 539 -5.70 8.44 -31.97
CA PRO A 539 -5.95 8.65 -30.56
C PRO A 539 -7.40 8.98 -30.24
N GLY A 540 -7.88 8.50 -29.13
CA GLY A 540 -9.20 8.83 -28.59
C GLY A 540 -9.19 10.11 -27.76
N LEU A 541 -10.33 10.41 -27.16
CA LEU A 541 -10.51 11.51 -26.22
C LEU A 541 -9.93 11.12 -24.84
N ASP A 542 -9.20 12.03 -24.21
CA ASP A 542 -8.84 11.91 -22.81
C ASP A 542 -10.05 12.16 -21.89
N LEU A 543 -9.88 11.96 -20.60
CA LEU A 543 -10.95 12.05 -19.61
C LEU A 543 -11.69 13.39 -19.66
N LEU A 544 -10.99 14.52 -19.71
CA LEU A 544 -11.61 15.83 -19.74
C LEU A 544 -12.28 16.12 -21.09
N ALA A 545 -11.62 15.75 -22.18
CA ALA A 545 -12.18 15.88 -23.52
C ALA A 545 -13.45 15.02 -23.73
N MET A 546 -13.57 13.86 -23.03
CA MET A 546 -14.82 13.09 -23.02
C MET A 546 -15.99 13.87 -22.40
N PHE A 547 -15.74 14.60 -21.30
CA PHE A 547 -16.78 15.45 -20.69
C PHE A 547 -17.12 16.67 -21.54
N ASP A 548 -16.15 17.29 -22.20
CA ASP A 548 -16.39 18.36 -23.17
C ASP A 548 -17.23 17.87 -24.35
N ALA A 549 -16.94 16.68 -24.87
CA ALA A 549 -17.71 16.03 -25.90
C ALA A 549 -19.14 15.68 -25.48
N ALA A 550 -19.31 15.25 -24.21
CA ALA A 550 -20.62 14.98 -23.63
C ALA A 550 -21.45 16.28 -23.51
N ALA A 551 -20.87 17.36 -23.00
CA ALA A 551 -21.50 18.66 -22.93
C ALA A 551 -21.92 19.22 -24.30
N ALA A 552 -21.12 18.92 -25.32
CA ALA A 552 -21.43 19.27 -26.72
C ALA A 552 -22.42 18.32 -27.41
N GLY A 553 -22.95 17.30 -26.71
CA GLY A 553 -23.88 16.28 -27.28
C GLY A 553 -23.22 15.32 -28.27
N LYS A 554 -21.89 15.25 -28.30
CA LYS A 554 -21.12 14.38 -29.20
C LYS A 554 -20.80 13.01 -28.58
N LEU A 555 -20.85 12.89 -27.25
CA LEU A 555 -20.67 11.63 -26.55
C LEU A 555 -22.03 11.06 -26.11
N SER A 556 -22.44 9.95 -26.71
CA SER A 556 -23.75 9.34 -26.52
C SER A 556 -23.79 8.40 -25.32
N ALA A 557 -22.65 7.77 -24.97
CA ALA A 557 -22.53 6.91 -23.80
C ALA A 557 -21.19 7.10 -23.10
N LEU A 558 -21.21 6.93 -21.78
CA LEU A 558 -20.01 6.93 -20.93
C LEU A 558 -20.11 5.79 -19.92
N TYR A 559 -19.10 4.92 -19.89
CA TYR A 559 -18.95 3.85 -18.90
C TYR A 559 -17.82 4.20 -17.94
N VAL A 560 -18.15 4.35 -16.65
CA VAL A 560 -17.20 4.75 -15.59
C VAL A 560 -17.03 3.62 -14.60
N VAL A 561 -15.80 3.16 -14.41
CA VAL A 561 -15.43 2.06 -13.51
C VAL A 561 -14.58 2.58 -12.37
N GLY A 562 -15.03 2.46 -11.13
CA GLY A 562 -14.28 2.75 -9.90
C GLY A 562 -13.70 4.16 -9.84
N SER A 563 -14.43 5.15 -10.36
CA SER A 563 -13.98 6.54 -10.44
C SER A 563 -15.12 7.53 -10.18
N ASN A 564 -14.80 8.69 -9.60
CA ASN A 564 -15.78 9.76 -9.33
C ASN A 564 -15.33 11.09 -9.97
N PRO A 565 -15.32 11.19 -11.31
CA PRO A 565 -14.81 12.35 -12.02
C PRO A 565 -15.60 13.64 -11.74
N ILE A 566 -16.92 13.59 -11.57
CA ILE A 566 -17.75 14.77 -11.24
C ILE A 566 -17.18 15.51 -10.03
N LYS A 567 -16.91 14.79 -8.93
CA LYS A 567 -16.35 15.40 -7.72
C LYS A 567 -14.89 15.76 -7.89
N ARG A 568 -14.11 14.88 -8.49
CA ARG A 568 -12.64 15.01 -8.55
C ARG A 568 -12.20 16.19 -9.42
N TYR A 569 -12.89 16.42 -10.53
CA TYR A 569 -12.54 17.45 -11.51
C TYR A 569 -13.48 18.67 -11.46
N GLY A 570 -14.47 18.67 -10.55
CA GLY A 570 -15.44 19.77 -10.46
C GLY A 570 -16.29 19.92 -11.73
N ILE A 571 -16.60 18.80 -12.41
CA ILE A 571 -17.35 18.82 -13.66
C ILE A 571 -18.82 19.15 -13.38
N ASP A 572 -19.39 20.06 -14.19
CA ASP A 572 -20.81 20.36 -14.13
C ASP A 572 -21.64 19.11 -14.47
N PRO A 573 -22.52 18.63 -13.58
CA PRO A 573 -23.43 17.52 -13.86
C PRO A 573 -24.25 17.70 -15.13
N ALA A 574 -24.53 18.92 -15.55
CA ALA A 574 -25.28 19.22 -16.79
C ALA A 574 -24.57 18.71 -18.05
N ALA A 575 -23.25 18.53 -18.02
CA ALA A 575 -22.47 17.98 -19.13
C ALA A 575 -22.92 16.57 -19.54
N LEU A 576 -23.48 15.79 -18.62
CA LEU A 576 -23.91 14.40 -18.85
C LEU A 576 -25.40 14.25 -19.15
N LYS A 577 -26.17 15.35 -19.24
CA LYS A 577 -27.64 15.30 -19.36
C LYS A 577 -28.15 14.49 -20.56
N SER A 578 -27.41 14.44 -21.66
CA SER A 578 -27.78 13.75 -22.89
C SER A 578 -26.95 12.47 -23.12
N THR A 579 -26.11 12.09 -22.19
CA THR A 579 -25.19 10.93 -22.28
C THR A 579 -25.75 9.78 -21.46
N PHE A 580 -25.87 8.60 -22.06
CA PHE A 580 -26.19 7.37 -21.35
C PHE A 580 -25.04 6.99 -20.43
N LEU A 581 -25.27 7.06 -19.13
CA LEU A 581 -24.22 6.89 -18.14
C LEU A 581 -24.34 5.57 -17.38
N ILE A 582 -23.32 4.74 -17.49
CA ILE A 582 -23.14 3.52 -16.70
C ILE A 582 -22.04 3.79 -15.68
N VAL A 583 -22.29 3.52 -14.40
CA VAL A 583 -21.29 3.62 -13.34
C VAL A 583 -21.17 2.31 -12.58
N GLN A 584 -19.95 1.86 -12.38
CA GLN A 584 -19.59 0.69 -11.59
C GLN A 584 -18.73 1.16 -10.42
N ASP A 585 -19.29 1.14 -9.21
CA ASP A 585 -18.60 1.73 -8.04
C ASP A 585 -19.02 1.02 -6.74
N LEU A 586 -18.31 1.34 -5.67
CA LEU A 586 -18.54 0.82 -4.33
C LEU A 586 -19.70 1.51 -3.62
N PHE A 587 -19.91 2.80 -3.92
CA PHE A 587 -20.84 3.70 -3.25
C PHE A 587 -21.62 4.53 -4.26
N LEU A 588 -22.73 5.12 -3.81
CA LEU A 588 -23.50 6.07 -4.61
C LEU A 588 -22.79 7.44 -4.58
N THR A 589 -21.69 7.54 -5.33
CA THR A 589 -20.92 8.77 -5.49
C THR A 589 -21.65 9.83 -6.31
N GLU A 590 -21.12 11.06 -6.39
CA GLU A 590 -21.71 12.15 -7.20
C GLU A 590 -21.87 11.72 -8.67
N THR A 591 -20.89 10.99 -9.21
CA THR A 591 -20.99 10.44 -10.58
C THR A 591 -22.06 9.33 -10.66
N ALA A 592 -22.06 8.40 -9.69
CA ALA A 592 -23.03 7.28 -9.67
C ALA A 592 -24.47 7.78 -9.49
N ALA A 593 -24.68 8.86 -8.74
CA ALA A 593 -26.00 9.46 -8.54
C ALA A 593 -26.62 10.02 -9.85
N LEU A 594 -25.80 10.33 -10.86
CA LEU A 594 -26.24 10.79 -12.18
C LEU A 594 -26.52 9.64 -13.17
N ALA A 595 -26.03 8.44 -12.86
CA ALA A 595 -26.05 7.31 -13.80
C ALA A 595 -27.46 6.82 -14.15
N ASP A 596 -27.61 6.26 -15.34
CA ASP A 596 -28.79 5.48 -15.76
C ASP A 596 -28.73 4.07 -15.21
N VAL A 597 -27.51 3.50 -15.12
CA VAL A 597 -27.24 2.17 -14.57
C VAL A 597 -26.10 2.28 -13.55
N VAL A 598 -26.29 1.70 -12.36
CA VAL A 598 -25.25 1.57 -11.35
C VAL A 598 -25.03 0.10 -11.03
N PHE A 599 -23.77 -0.37 -11.15
CA PHE A 599 -23.35 -1.71 -10.77
C PHE A 599 -22.58 -1.69 -9.44
N PRO A 600 -22.98 -2.46 -8.43
CA PRO A 600 -22.22 -2.61 -7.18
C PRO A 600 -20.95 -3.44 -7.41
N ALA A 601 -19.80 -2.78 -7.28
CA ALA A 601 -18.49 -3.40 -7.47
C ALA A 601 -17.90 -3.95 -6.17
N ALA A 602 -17.02 -4.94 -6.30
CA ALA A 602 -16.14 -5.42 -5.25
C ALA A 602 -14.94 -4.48 -5.10
N ASN A 603 -14.51 -4.17 -3.87
CA ASN A 603 -13.26 -3.43 -3.64
C ASN A 603 -12.04 -4.35 -3.76
N LEU A 604 -10.81 -3.77 -3.67
CA LEU A 604 -9.57 -4.54 -3.86
C LEU A 604 -9.40 -5.67 -2.83
N TYR A 605 -9.96 -5.55 -1.62
CA TYR A 605 -9.91 -6.58 -0.59
C TYR A 605 -10.93 -7.71 -0.78
N GLU A 606 -11.88 -7.52 -1.69
CA GLU A 606 -12.98 -8.46 -2.00
C GLU A 606 -12.77 -9.25 -3.30
N LYS A 607 -11.61 -9.10 -3.94
CA LYS A 607 -11.28 -9.73 -5.22
C LYS A 607 -9.83 -10.19 -5.28
N SER A 608 -9.53 -11.06 -6.24
CA SER A 608 -8.16 -11.51 -6.53
C SER A 608 -7.68 -10.93 -7.85
N GLY A 609 -6.38 -10.87 -8.04
CA GLY A 609 -5.72 -10.36 -9.23
C GLY A 609 -4.31 -9.88 -8.93
N SER A 610 -3.79 -8.97 -9.73
CA SER A 610 -2.49 -8.35 -9.51
C SER A 610 -2.56 -6.83 -9.62
N VAL A 611 -1.60 -6.16 -8.99
CA VAL A 611 -1.36 -4.72 -9.14
C VAL A 611 0.11 -4.47 -9.42
N THR A 612 0.43 -3.39 -10.11
CA THR A 612 1.81 -2.95 -10.32
C THR A 612 2.00 -1.61 -9.63
N ASN A 613 2.85 -1.60 -8.60
CA ASN A 613 3.12 -0.39 -7.81
C ASN A 613 3.93 0.64 -8.62
N SER A 614 4.14 1.84 -8.07
CA SER A 614 4.86 2.93 -8.73
C SER A 614 6.29 2.56 -9.16
N TYR A 615 6.89 1.59 -8.49
CA TYR A 615 8.25 1.11 -8.75
C TYR A 615 8.32 -0.02 -9.78
N GLY A 616 7.18 -0.58 -10.18
CA GLY A 616 7.09 -1.69 -11.12
C GLY A 616 7.10 -3.06 -10.48
N ASP A 617 6.86 -3.16 -9.19
CA ASP A 617 6.70 -4.45 -8.56
C ASP A 617 5.27 -4.94 -8.82
N LEU A 618 5.18 -6.04 -9.54
CA LEU A 618 3.95 -6.79 -9.76
C LEU A 618 3.65 -7.60 -8.50
N GLN A 619 2.48 -7.37 -7.91
CA GLN A 619 2.11 -7.90 -6.60
C GLN A 619 0.79 -8.64 -6.64
N LEU A 620 0.71 -9.78 -5.94
CA LEU A 620 -0.51 -10.54 -5.79
C LEU A 620 -1.50 -9.82 -4.88
N VAL A 621 -2.70 -9.63 -5.37
CA VAL A 621 -3.89 -9.25 -4.58
C VAL A 621 -4.67 -10.52 -4.27
N SER A 622 -4.78 -10.85 -2.98
CA SER A 622 -5.57 -11.99 -2.51
C SER A 622 -6.89 -11.48 -1.95
N LYS A 623 -7.97 -12.16 -2.31
CA LYS A 623 -9.29 -11.88 -1.78
C LYS A 623 -9.32 -12.18 -0.27
N ALA A 624 -9.51 -11.15 0.53
CA ALA A 624 -9.54 -11.24 1.98
C ALA A 624 -10.97 -11.28 2.55
N ALA A 625 -11.91 -10.60 1.91
CA ALA A 625 -13.27 -10.44 2.41
C ALA A 625 -14.31 -10.72 1.32
N ASP A 626 -15.54 -10.94 1.74
CA ASP A 626 -16.72 -11.06 0.89
C ASP A 626 -17.75 -10.00 1.25
N LYS A 627 -18.42 -9.44 0.25
CA LYS A 627 -19.59 -8.59 0.43
C LYS A 627 -20.73 -9.11 -0.44
N ALA A 628 -21.80 -9.55 0.19
CA ALA A 628 -22.97 -10.07 -0.52
C ALA A 628 -23.52 -9.00 -1.48
N GLY A 629 -23.93 -9.44 -2.66
CA GLY A 629 -24.55 -8.59 -3.68
C GLY A 629 -23.59 -7.81 -4.57
N THR A 630 -22.26 -7.86 -4.31
CA THR A 630 -21.25 -7.24 -5.18
C THR A 630 -20.64 -8.24 -6.16
N ARG A 631 -20.02 -7.74 -7.24
CA ARG A 631 -19.28 -8.53 -8.22
C ARG A 631 -17.93 -7.88 -8.52
N SER A 632 -16.91 -8.68 -8.89
CA SER A 632 -15.63 -8.15 -9.35
C SER A 632 -15.81 -7.37 -10.66
N ASP A 633 -14.95 -6.38 -10.86
CA ASP A 633 -14.96 -5.61 -12.12
C ASP A 633 -14.67 -6.52 -13.30
N PHE A 634 -13.83 -7.54 -13.14
CA PHE A 634 -13.58 -8.57 -14.14
C PHE A 634 -14.88 -9.27 -14.59
N GLU A 635 -15.67 -9.77 -13.63
CA GLU A 635 -16.93 -10.44 -13.92
C GLU A 635 -17.92 -9.52 -14.63
N LEU A 636 -18.03 -8.26 -14.19
CA LEU A 636 -18.97 -7.29 -14.74
C LEU A 636 -18.64 -6.95 -16.20
N ILE A 637 -17.36 -6.72 -16.51
CA ILE A 637 -16.92 -6.43 -17.88
C ILE A 637 -17.19 -7.62 -18.82
N VAL A 638 -16.88 -8.85 -18.37
CA VAL A 638 -17.16 -10.07 -19.16
C VAL A 638 -18.65 -10.22 -19.43
N ARG A 639 -19.50 -10.08 -18.40
CA ARG A 639 -20.96 -10.21 -18.56
C ARG A 639 -21.53 -9.13 -19.45
N LEU A 640 -21.04 -7.89 -19.34
CA LEU A 640 -21.49 -6.80 -20.20
C LEU A 640 -21.14 -7.06 -21.68
N ALA A 641 -19.95 -7.58 -21.95
CA ALA A 641 -19.55 -8.01 -23.30
C ALA A 641 -20.41 -9.17 -23.80
N ASP A 642 -20.71 -10.18 -22.98
CA ASP A 642 -21.59 -11.30 -23.32
C ASP A 642 -23.01 -10.80 -23.70
N HIS A 643 -23.57 -9.82 -22.98
CA HIS A 643 -24.87 -9.20 -23.30
C HIS A 643 -24.85 -8.36 -24.60
N MET A 644 -23.66 -7.92 -25.02
CA MET A 644 -23.46 -7.29 -26.33
C MET A 644 -23.21 -8.30 -27.47
N GLY A 645 -23.18 -9.60 -27.17
CA GLY A 645 -22.92 -10.67 -28.13
C GLY A 645 -21.44 -10.97 -28.38
N HIS A 646 -20.54 -10.51 -27.51
CA HIS A 646 -19.10 -10.70 -27.66
C HIS A 646 -18.53 -11.54 -26.49
N ASP A 647 -17.82 -12.63 -26.80
CA ASP A 647 -16.98 -13.31 -25.81
C ASP A 647 -15.61 -12.66 -25.77
N ILE A 648 -15.43 -11.73 -24.85
CA ILE A 648 -14.19 -10.94 -24.72
C ILE A 648 -12.97 -11.79 -24.38
N ARG A 649 -13.14 -13.01 -23.86
CA ARG A 649 -12.07 -13.94 -23.54
C ARG A 649 -11.52 -14.65 -24.76
N THR A 650 -12.27 -14.66 -25.87
CA THR A 650 -11.95 -15.36 -27.12
C THR A 650 -11.67 -14.45 -28.30
N LEU A 651 -11.69 -13.12 -28.12
CA LEU A 651 -11.44 -12.15 -29.20
C LEU A 651 -10.02 -12.22 -29.78
N VAL A 652 -9.06 -12.76 -29.05
CA VAL A 652 -7.70 -13.02 -29.51
C VAL A 652 -7.60 -14.47 -29.97
N PRO A 653 -6.89 -14.79 -31.07
CA PRO A 653 -6.83 -16.15 -31.64
C PRO A 653 -6.45 -17.27 -30.66
N PHE A 654 -5.69 -16.95 -29.63
CA PHE A 654 -5.39 -17.86 -28.52
C PHE A 654 -6.55 -18.07 -27.54
N GLY A 655 -7.51 -17.19 -27.55
CA GLY A 655 -8.68 -17.28 -26.69
C GLY A 655 -9.68 -18.38 -27.06
N LYS A 656 -9.56 -19.02 -28.22
CA LYS A 656 -10.41 -20.16 -28.55
C LYS A 656 -10.21 -21.36 -27.64
N GLY A 657 -8.99 -21.51 -27.06
CA GLY A 657 -8.70 -22.51 -26.05
C GLY A 657 -9.23 -22.14 -24.66
N LEU A 658 -9.23 -20.88 -24.28
CA LEU A 658 -9.55 -20.45 -22.91
C LEU A 658 -10.98 -20.78 -22.48
N ARG A 659 -11.97 -20.66 -23.37
CA ARG A 659 -13.35 -21.02 -23.03
C ARG A 659 -13.59 -22.52 -23.01
N ALA A 660 -13.01 -23.26 -23.95
CA ALA A 660 -13.04 -24.71 -23.96
C ALA A 660 -12.32 -25.28 -22.74
N ASP A 661 -11.18 -24.71 -22.40
CA ASP A 661 -10.34 -25.14 -21.31
C ASP A 661 -10.93 -24.83 -19.92
N MET A 662 -11.61 -23.72 -19.73
CA MET A 662 -12.23 -23.39 -18.43
C MET A 662 -13.37 -24.34 -18.04
N GLY A 663 -13.94 -25.10 -18.99
CA GLY A 663 -14.94 -26.15 -18.74
C GLY A 663 -14.40 -27.57 -18.73
N GLN A 664 -13.30 -27.85 -19.43
CA GLN A 664 -12.82 -29.21 -19.70
C GLN A 664 -11.43 -29.55 -19.14
N THR A 665 -10.57 -28.60 -18.88
CA THR A 665 -9.18 -28.88 -18.48
C THR A 665 -8.96 -29.09 -16.97
N ARG A 666 -9.99 -29.32 -16.24
CA ARG A 666 -9.86 -29.73 -14.85
C ARG A 666 -9.16 -31.08 -14.65
N GLY A 667 -8.93 -31.80 -15.72
CA GLY A 667 -8.30 -33.12 -15.67
C GLY A 667 -7.03 -33.29 -16.48
N ALA A 668 -6.63 -32.31 -17.27
CA ALA A 668 -5.43 -32.41 -18.10
C ALA A 668 -4.34 -31.51 -17.56
N SER A 669 -3.62 -32.04 -16.64
CA SER A 669 -2.24 -31.76 -16.24
C SER A 669 -1.52 -30.64 -17.01
N SER A 670 -1.80 -29.40 -16.71
CA SER A 670 -0.71 -28.49 -16.46
C SER A 670 -0.40 -28.60 -14.97
N GLY A 671 0.77 -29.01 -14.56
CA GLY A 671 1.15 -29.20 -13.16
C GLY A 671 1.06 -27.93 -12.31
N GLU A 672 0.56 -26.83 -12.89
CA GLU A 672 0.29 -25.52 -12.31
C GLU A 672 -1.16 -25.38 -11.83
N ALA A 673 -2.14 -25.81 -12.62
CA ALA A 673 -3.54 -25.85 -12.20
C ALA A 673 -3.71 -26.84 -11.03
N ASP A 674 -2.98 -27.96 -11.09
CA ASP A 674 -2.98 -28.96 -10.02
C ASP A 674 -2.34 -28.45 -8.72
N ARG A 675 -1.28 -27.64 -8.79
CA ARG A 675 -0.64 -27.07 -7.59
C ARG A 675 -1.50 -26.00 -6.92
N HIS A 676 -2.21 -25.19 -7.70
CA HIS A 676 -3.16 -24.22 -7.16
C HIS A 676 -4.37 -24.93 -6.54
N ALA A 677 -4.89 -25.96 -7.20
CA ALA A 677 -5.95 -26.81 -6.67
C ALA A 677 -5.49 -27.57 -5.40
N VAL A 678 -4.26 -28.07 -5.38
CA VAL A 678 -3.65 -28.73 -4.20
C VAL A 678 -3.48 -27.73 -3.06
N TRP A 679 -3.03 -26.51 -3.35
CA TRP A 679 -2.91 -25.46 -2.32
C TRP A 679 -4.27 -25.05 -1.74
N LEU A 680 -5.28 -24.87 -2.58
CA LEU A 680 -6.65 -24.58 -2.15
C LEU A 680 -7.23 -25.73 -1.31
N THR A 681 -6.99 -26.97 -1.69
CA THR A 681 -7.43 -28.17 -0.96
C THR A 681 -6.70 -28.31 0.38
N ALA A 682 -5.39 -28.05 0.41
CA ALA A 682 -4.60 -28.07 1.64
C ALA A 682 -5.01 -27.01 2.67
N ASN A 683 -5.70 -25.96 2.22
CA ASN A 683 -6.24 -24.89 3.08
C ASN A 683 -7.76 -24.99 3.31
N ASN A 684 -8.36 -26.16 3.04
CA ASN A 684 -9.81 -26.41 3.14
C ASN A 684 -10.67 -25.45 2.29
N MET A 685 -10.10 -24.90 1.24
CA MET A 685 -10.81 -24.07 0.26
C MET A 685 -11.20 -24.96 -0.91
N GLU A 686 -12.48 -25.26 -1.07
CA GLU A 686 -12.96 -25.91 -2.29
C GLU A 686 -12.59 -25.05 -3.50
N PRO A 687 -11.91 -25.61 -4.52
CA PRO A 687 -11.61 -24.90 -5.74
C PRO A 687 -12.91 -24.67 -6.53
N ARG A 688 -13.64 -23.60 -6.19
CA ARG A 688 -14.69 -23.08 -7.06
C ARG A 688 -13.98 -22.39 -8.21
N LEU A 689 -13.74 -23.11 -9.28
CA LEU A 689 -13.29 -22.52 -10.54
C LEU A 689 -14.38 -21.57 -11.03
N SER A 690 -14.19 -20.31 -10.71
CA SER A 690 -15.02 -19.25 -11.23
C SER A 690 -14.73 -19.13 -12.73
N PRO A 691 -15.74 -19.09 -13.62
CA PRO A 691 -15.54 -18.71 -15.01
C PRO A 691 -14.99 -17.28 -15.16
N PHE A 692 -14.87 -16.55 -14.08
CA PHE A 692 -14.36 -15.19 -13.94
C PHE A 692 -13.06 -15.14 -13.17
N ASP A 693 -12.19 -16.16 -13.31
CA ASP A 693 -10.85 -16.15 -12.73
C ASP A 693 -9.98 -15.12 -13.46
N PRO A 694 -9.56 -14.03 -12.78
CA PRO A 694 -8.73 -13.00 -13.41
C PRO A 694 -7.37 -13.53 -13.88
N PHE A 695 -6.82 -14.56 -13.23
CA PHE A 695 -5.54 -15.14 -13.61
C PHE A 695 -5.57 -15.90 -14.95
N ALA A 696 -6.75 -16.19 -15.48
CA ALA A 696 -6.89 -16.78 -16.81
C ALA A 696 -6.41 -15.84 -17.94
N ILE A 697 -6.39 -14.50 -17.72
CA ILE A 697 -5.93 -13.51 -18.70
C ILE A 697 -4.43 -13.22 -18.61
N LEU A 698 -3.72 -13.75 -17.59
CA LEU A 698 -2.28 -13.47 -17.40
C LEU A 698 -1.42 -13.94 -18.57
N ASP A 699 -1.76 -15.07 -19.20
CA ASP A 699 -1.01 -15.59 -20.34
C ASP A 699 -1.14 -14.65 -21.55
N GLU A 700 -2.30 -14.04 -21.73
CA GLU A 700 -2.52 -13.03 -22.78
C GLU A 700 -1.75 -11.73 -22.46
N ILE A 701 -1.78 -11.27 -21.22
CA ILE A 701 -1.00 -10.11 -20.75
C ILE A 701 0.49 -10.37 -20.98
N GLN A 702 1.00 -11.53 -20.57
CA GLN A 702 2.39 -11.91 -20.75
C GLN A 702 2.82 -11.89 -22.24
N ARG A 703 1.95 -12.34 -23.12
CA ARG A 703 2.22 -12.40 -24.58
C ARG A 703 2.14 -11.04 -25.25
N LEU A 704 1.20 -10.19 -24.86
CA LEU A 704 0.86 -8.96 -25.60
C LEU A 704 1.36 -7.67 -24.97
N VAL A 705 1.68 -7.66 -23.68
CA VAL A 705 2.08 -6.45 -22.97
C VAL A 705 3.59 -6.42 -22.79
N PRO A 706 4.33 -5.62 -23.56
CA PRO A 706 5.77 -5.46 -23.42
C PRO A 706 6.17 -5.07 -21.98
N GLY A 707 7.21 -5.74 -21.47
CA GLY A 707 7.62 -5.60 -20.07
C GLY A 707 6.98 -6.62 -19.12
N TYR A 708 5.86 -7.25 -19.51
CA TYR A 708 5.23 -8.35 -18.78
C TYR A 708 5.58 -9.73 -19.35
N ASP A 709 6.37 -9.80 -20.42
CA ASP A 709 6.88 -11.01 -21.05
C ASP A 709 7.71 -11.88 -20.08
N LYS A 710 8.31 -11.27 -19.06
CA LYS A 710 9.10 -11.94 -17.99
C LYS A 710 8.30 -12.33 -16.76
N LEU A 711 6.99 -12.12 -16.77
CA LEU A 711 6.11 -12.50 -15.68
C LEU A 711 6.21 -14.01 -15.40
N LEU A 712 6.45 -14.36 -14.15
CA LEU A 712 6.51 -15.74 -13.68
C LEU A 712 5.27 -16.02 -12.83
N ARG A 713 4.25 -16.59 -13.46
CA ARG A 713 2.93 -16.86 -12.85
C ARG A 713 3.02 -17.59 -11.50
N LEU A 714 3.85 -18.63 -11.42
CA LEU A 714 4.02 -19.39 -10.18
C LEU A 714 4.61 -18.55 -9.04
N GLN A 715 5.55 -17.67 -9.33
CA GLN A 715 6.11 -16.77 -8.32
C GLN A 715 5.06 -15.77 -7.84
N LEU A 716 4.29 -15.18 -8.75
CA LEU A 716 3.20 -14.27 -8.40
C LEU A 716 2.18 -14.96 -7.50
N LEU A 717 1.68 -16.14 -7.91
CA LEU A 717 0.69 -16.91 -7.15
C LEU A 717 1.21 -17.42 -5.80
N SER A 718 2.53 -17.51 -5.64
CA SER A 718 3.18 -17.81 -4.35
C SER A 718 3.35 -16.55 -3.46
N GLY A 719 2.85 -15.40 -3.89
CA GLY A 719 2.94 -14.14 -3.15
C GLY A 719 4.28 -13.40 -3.28
N ASN A 720 5.18 -13.86 -4.17
CA ASN A 720 6.46 -13.23 -4.41
C ASN A 720 6.31 -12.07 -5.41
N ASP A 721 6.70 -10.88 -5.01
CA ASP A 721 6.69 -9.71 -5.87
C ASP A 721 7.74 -9.84 -6.98
N GLN A 722 7.39 -9.34 -8.17
CA GLN A 722 8.28 -9.38 -9.34
C GLN A 722 8.49 -7.97 -9.86
N HIS A 723 9.74 -7.54 -9.96
CA HIS A 723 10.07 -6.24 -10.53
C HIS A 723 10.02 -6.30 -12.06
N LEU A 724 9.03 -5.61 -12.64
CA LEU A 724 8.82 -5.51 -14.07
C LEU A 724 9.16 -4.10 -14.55
N VAL A 725 9.89 -4.02 -15.65
CA VAL A 725 10.23 -2.74 -16.30
C VAL A 725 9.63 -2.72 -17.70
N PRO A 726 9.16 -1.57 -18.19
CA PRO A 726 8.73 -1.44 -19.57
C PRO A 726 9.81 -1.88 -20.55
N ALA A 727 9.41 -2.34 -21.73
CA ALA A 727 10.34 -2.73 -22.77
C ALA A 727 11.27 -1.55 -23.15
N SER A 728 12.51 -1.87 -23.51
CA SER A 728 13.50 -0.87 -23.93
C SER A 728 13.33 -0.42 -25.39
N THR A 729 12.48 -1.10 -26.16
CA THR A 729 12.23 -0.83 -27.58
C THR A 729 10.76 -1.04 -27.94
N GLY A 730 10.31 -0.47 -29.03
CA GLY A 730 8.94 -0.65 -29.54
C GLY A 730 7.88 0.18 -28.83
N LEU A 731 8.26 1.10 -27.94
CA LEU A 731 7.34 2.02 -27.31
C LEU A 731 6.94 3.15 -28.26
N VAL A 732 5.78 3.76 -27.97
CA VAL A 732 5.29 4.91 -28.71
C VAL A 732 6.32 6.04 -28.74
N GLN A 733 6.47 6.70 -29.91
CA GLN A 733 7.28 7.91 -30.03
C GLN A 733 6.44 9.11 -29.60
N ILE A 734 6.81 9.76 -28.49
CA ILE A 734 6.15 10.99 -28.06
C ILE A 734 6.69 12.14 -28.90
N THR A 735 5.93 12.57 -29.89
CA THR A 735 6.30 13.66 -30.81
C THR A 735 5.80 15.04 -30.34
N ALA A 736 4.84 15.10 -29.45
CA ALA A 736 4.31 16.33 -28.87
C ALA A 736 4.31 16.25 -27.35
N ALA A 737 4.52 17.37 -26.66
CA ALA A 737 4.34 17.45 -25.22
C ALA A 737 2.91 17.04 -24.90
N ARG A 738 2.73 15.95 -24.16
CA ARG A 738 1.45 15.57 -23.56
C ARG A 738 1.10 16.65 -22.55
N LYS A 739 0.27 17.59 -22.98
CA LYS A 739 -0.15 18.69 -22.12
C LYS A 739 -1.17 18.18 -21.11
N ASP A 740 -0.93 18.51 -19.86
CA ASP A 740 -1.93 18.62 -18.78
C ASP A 740 -2.83 17.42 -18.47
N LEU A 741 -2.46 16.21 -18.91
CA LEU A 741 -3.23 14.99 -18.63
C LEU A 741 -2.95 14.38 -17.25
N VAL A 742 -1.90 14.83 -16.55
CA VAL A 742 -1.55 14.40 -15.20
C VAL A 742 -2.02 15.45 -14.22
N LEU A 743 -2.81 15.04 -13.23
CA LEU A 743 -3.31 15.94 -12.21
C LEU A 743 -2.47 15.90 -10.94
N PRO A 744 -2.32 17.02 -10.24
CA PRO A 744 -1.69 17.04 -8.93
C PRO A 744 -2.40 16.07 -7.98
N SER A 745 -1.62 15.38 -7.15
CA SER A 745 -2.18 14.64 -6.03
C SER A 745 -2.91 15.60 -5.10
N ALA A 746 -4.13 15.27 -4.74
CA ALA A 746 -4.88 15.96 -3.72
C ALA A 746 -4.97 15.14 -2.43
N ASP A 747 -4.38 13.95 -2.43
CA ASP A 747 -4.36 13.08 -1.26
C ASP A 747 -3.12 13.36 -0.40
N ASN A 748 -3.32 13.29 0.91
CA ASN A 748 -2.27 13.41 1.91
C ASN A 748 -2.22 12.15 2.77
N LEU A 749 -1.50 12.19 3.89
CA LEU A 749 -1.35 11.06 4.80
C LEU A 749 -2.70 10.56 5.35
N PHE A 750 -3.70 11.43 5.44
CA PHE A 750 -5.01 11.15 6.05
C PHE A 750 -6.17 11.08 5.04
N THR A 751 -5.88 11.17 3.76
CA THR A 751 -6.89 11.12 2.70
C THR A 751 -6.59 10.04 1.66
N SER A 752 -7.63 9.56 0.99
CA SER A 752 -7.57 8.54 -0.06
C SER A 752 -8.72 8.70 -1.04
N GLY A 753 -8.75 9.83 -1.74
CA GLY A 753 -9.80 10.17 -2.70
C GLY A 753 -11.20 10.05 -2.10
N SER A 754 -12.15 9.52 -2.86
CA SER A 754 -13.53 9.31 -2.40
C SER A 754 -13.66 8.32 -1.22
N LEU A 755 -12.70 7.42 -1.01
CA LEU A 755 -12.74 6.48 0.11
C LEU A 755 -12.65 7.17 1.47
N THR A 756 -12.03 8.35 1.56
CA THR A 756 -11.96 9.14 2.80
C THR A 756 -13.35 9.41 3.37
N ARG A 757 -14.32 9.75 2.53
CA ARG A 757 -15.72 10.01 2.92
C ARG A 757 -16.39 8.80 3.55
N TYR A 758 -15.99 7.61 3.17
CA TYR A 758 -16.61 6.35 3.59
C TYR A 758 -15.77 5.58 4.62
N SER A 759 -14.66 6.17 5.08
CA SER A 759 -13.83 5.65 6.17
C SER A 759 -14.05 6.50 7.43
N PRO A 760 -14.87 6.05 8.38
CA PRO A 760 -15.08 6.73 9.67
C PRO A 760 -13.76 7.04 10.38
N MET A 761 -12.81 6.10 10.33
CA MET A 761 -11.51 6.27 10.97
C MET A 761 -10.70 7.41 10.35
N LEU A 762 -10.62 7.51 9.01
CA LEU A 762 -9.92 8.62 8.36
C LEU A 762 -10.57 9.97 8.70
N GLN A 763 -11.90 10.02 8.77
CA GLN A 763 -12.62 11.23 9.16
C GLN A 763 -12.34 11.62 10.63
N ASP A 764 -12.28 10.65 11.54
CA ASP A 764 -11.98 10.89 12.95
C ASP A 764 -10.55 11.42 13.13
N VAL A 765 -9.59 10.82 12.42
CA VAL A 765 -8.20 11.28 12.43
C VAL A 765 -8.07 12.69 11.86
N GLN A 766 -8.75 13.00 10.75
CA GLN A 766 -8.74 14.35 10.17
C GLN A 766 -9.33 15.39 11.13
N ARG A 767 -10.44 15.08 11.78
CA ARG A 767 -11.04 15.97 12.79
C ARG A 767 -10.09 16.23 13.95
N HIS A 768 -9.42 15.19 14.43
CA HIS A 768 -8.43 15.30 15.50
C HIS A 768 -7.28 16.22 15.09
N GLN A 769 -6.70 16.03 13.90
CA GLN A 769 -5.61 16.88 13.39
C GLN A 769 -6.05 18.36 13.17
N SER A 770 -7.24 18.61 12.66
CA SER A 770 -7.74 19.96 12.43
C SER A 770 -7.99 20.72 13.74
N THR A 771 -8.40 20.03 14.79
CA THR A 771 -8.60 20.58 16.13
C THR A 771 -7.25 20.98 16.76
N GLU A 772 -6.20 20.17 16.55
CA GLU A 772 -4.84 20.47 17.00
C GLU A 772 -4.30 21.75 16.31
N THR A 773 -4.48 21.87 14.99
CA THR A 773 -4.01 23.05 14.23
C THR A 773 -4.70 24.33 14.69
N ALA A 774 -6.01 24.28 14.97
CA ALA A 774 -6.77 25.43 15.49
C ALA A 774 -6.33 25.82 16.91
N GLY A 775 -5.99 24.83 17.77
CA GLY A 775 -5.46 25.08 19.13
C GLY A 775 -4.08 25.76 19.12
N HIS A 776 -3.21 25.41 18.17
CA HIS A 776 -1.90 26.06 18.02
C HIS A 776 -2.00 27.52 17.51
N LEU A 777 -2.95 27.81 16.64
CA LEU A 777 -3.19 29.18 16.16
C LEU A 777 -3.80 30.07 17.24
N ALA A 778 -4.66 29.54 18.12
CA ALA A 778 -5.28 30.30 19.22
C ALA A 778 -4.33 30.56 20.39
N SER A 779 -3.21 29.81 20.51
CA SER A 779 -2.19 30.02 21.54
C SER A 779 -0.99 30.86 21.09
N ALA A 780 -0.96 31.29 19.83
CA ALA A 780 0.08 32.15 19.24
C ALA A 780 -0.31 33.65 19.23
N ASP A 781 -1.54 33.98 19.58
CA ASP A 781 -2.03 35.34 19.86
C ASP A 781 -2.11 35.56 21.40
#